data_7d7c71a4df64b45ac7d028138359432d
#
_entry.id   7d7c71a4df64b45ac7d028138359432d
#
_cell.length_a   1.000
_cell.length_b   1.000
_cell.length_c   1.000
_cell.angle_alpha   90.00
_cell.angle_beta   90.00
_cell.angle_gamma   90.00
#
_symmetry.space_group_name_H-M   'P 1'
#
loop_
_entity.id
_entity.type
_entity.pdbx_description
1 polymer ?
#
loop_
_entity_poly.entity_id
_entity_poly.type
_entity_poly.pdbx_seq_one_letter_code
_entity_poly.pdbx_strand_id
1 'polypeptide(L)'
;MQNGQENMINALSLTRNIGIMAHIDAGKTTTTERILYYTGRSHKIGEVHDGAATMDWMVQEQERGITITSAATTVFWHLNNEAYKINIIDTPGHVDFTVEVERSLRVLDGAIAIFCAVGGVEPQSETVWHQANKYNVPRICYVNKMDRAGADFFKVMDQIREKLHATPVALQLPIGAEDDFIGVVDLLRNKAYAWEEQDNGSVYDEIEIPEDMKDMVADYRTRLIEGAVEDDEALFEKYMEDPDSITEADLIGQIRKATLDLRICPVLCGSSFKNKGVQPLLDAIVNYLPSPLDIDHVKGINPKTEQEEVRKADPKEPFCALAFKIATDPFVGRLCFFRVYSGTLKAGEMVLNVSTGKRERIAKIVQMHANKQLPLEEISAGDIGAAVGFKLIRTGDTLCVENKPLVLENIKFPEPVVNIAIEPKVTADLDKLDQSLAKLVEEDPTLFVHTDENSGQTILAGMGELHLDIILDRLKREFGVEVNSGRPQVAYKEAFTQTIQHREVYKKQTGGKGKFADIEFTMGPADDGVQGLQFVNEVKGGVLTAEYIQATERGFKGALSNGVLAGFPVENLKVTLTDGSFHPVDSDALSFESAAHIAFKEAGLKAGAVLMEPIMRVEIHCPDEYIGDVTGDLNKKRSILREVIADIGFQTIKADVPLAEMFGYITQLRSLSSGRANFNMELSHYAPVPEAIAEVVIKKAKGLLFI
;
A
#
# COMPACT_ATOMS: atom_id res chain seq x y z
N MET A 1 -26.37 26.46 21.57
CA MET A 1 -26.23 25.46 20.47
C MET A 1 -25.36 26.00 19.32
N GLN A 2 -25.47 27.26 18.91
CA GLN A 2 -24.61 27.85 17.88
C GLN A 2 -23.11 27.86 18.25
N ASN A 3 -22.74 28.28 19.46
CA ASN A 3 -21.33 28.31 19.92
C ASN A 3 -20.65 26.91 19.94
N GLY A 4 -21.41 25.84 20.18
CA GLY A 4 -20.85 24.48 20.15
C GLY A 4 -20.62 23.96 18.73
N GLN A 5 -21.34 24.47 17.75
CA GLN A 5 -21.21 24.08 16.35
C GLN A 5 -20.03 24.80 15.69
N GLU A 6 -19.86 26.09 15.96
CA GLU A 6 -18.69 26.87 15.53
C GLU A 6 -17.39 26.29 16.10
N ASN A 7 -17.36 25.89 17.38
CA ASN A 7 -16.22 25.25 17.99
C ASN A 7 -15.86 23.89 17.37
N MET A 8 -16.86 23.06 16.99
CA MET A 8 -16.61 21.76 16.36
C MET A 8 -16.12 21.89 14.92
N ILE A 9 -16.70 22.81 14.14
CA ILE A 9 -16.24 23.10 12.77
C ILE A 9 -14.83 23.68 12.81
N ASN A 10 -14.54 24.56 13.77
CA ASN A 10 -13.21 25.12 13.95
C ASN A 10 -12.19 24.02 14.32
N ALA A 11 -12.56 23.03 15.13
CA ALA A 11 -11.69 21.90 15.44
C ALA A 11 -11.33 21.07 14.21
N LEU A 12 -12.26 20.86 13.27
CA LEU A 12 -12.02 20.15 12.02
C LEU A 12 -11.08 20.90 11.07
N SER A 13 -11.23 22.23 10.96
CA SER A 13 -10.34 23.06 10.12
C SER A 13 -8.90 23.07 10.64
N LEU A 14 -8.71 22.87 11.95
CA LEU A 14 -7.42 22.78 12.63
C LEU A 14 -6.83 21.37 12.67
N THR A 15 -7.48 20.39 12.05
CA THR A 15 -7.01 19.00 12.00
C THR A 15 -6.31 18.71 10.67
N ARG A 16 -5.22 17.92 10.72
CA ARG A 16 -4.50 17.37 9.56
C ARG A 16 -4.31 15.87 9.75
N ASN A 17 -4.74 15.06 8.79
CA ASN A 17 -4.49 13.61 8.76
C ASN A 17 -3.47 13.33 7.67
N ILE A 18 -2.24 13.10 8.04
CA ILE A 18 -1.14 13.03 7.09
C ILE A 18 -0.40 11.70 7.16
N GLY A 19 0.12 11.27 6.00
CA GLY A 19 1.08 10.18 5.88
C GLY A 19 2.47 10.69 5.57
N ILE A 20 3.47 9.96 6.04
CA ILE A 20 4.86 10.19 5.65
C ILE A 20 5.29 9.04 4.76
N MET A 21 5.56 9.35 3.50
CA MET A 21 5.95 8.38 2.47
C MET A 21 7.37 8.68 1.96
N ALA A 22 8.15 7.63 1.80
CA ALA A 22 9.55 7.75 1.38
C ALA A 22 10.06 6.39 0.88
N HIS A 23 11.13 6.40 0.09
CA HIS A 23 11.90 5.17 -0.12
C HIS A 23 12.72 4.80 1.13
N ILE A 24 13.30 3.60 1.12
CA ILE A 24 14.20 3.14 2.17
C ILE A 24 15.36 4.12 2.29
N ASP A 25 15.78 4.41 3.51
CA ASP A 25 16.89 5.33 3.81
C ASP A 25 16.72 6.79 3.38
N ALA A 26 15.56 7.26 2.91
CA ALA A 26 15.34 8.71 2.67
C ALA A 26 15.33 9.54 3.98
N GLY A 27 15.25 8.89 5.12
CA GLY A 27 15.20 9.52 6.44
C GLY A 27 13.78 9.74 6.95
N LYS A 28 12.83 8.88 6.55
CA LYS A 28 11.44 8.90 6.99
C LYS A 28 11.33 8.89 8.52
N THR A 29 11.80 7.83 9.17
CA THR A 29 11.74 7.67 10.63
C THR A 29 12.47 8.81 11.35
N THR A 30 13.64 9.23 10.85
CA THR A 30 14.37 10.37 11.40
C THR A 30 13.52 11.65 11.35
N THR A 31 12.86 11.93 10.24
CA THR A 31 11.99 13.11 10.09
C THR A 31 10.80 13.04 11.05
N THR A 32 10.16 11.87 11.15
CA THR A 32 9.06 11.62 12.08
C THR A 32 9.49 11.86 13.54
N GLU A 33 10.64 11.33 13.95
CA GLU A 33 11.18 11.54 15.30
C GLU A 33 11.47 13.03 15.61
N ARG A 34 11.94 13.81 14.62
CA ARG A 34 12.12 15.28 14.76
C ARG A 34 10.80 16.01 14.89
N ILE A 35 9.78 15.60 14.13
CA ILE A 35 8.42 16.12 14.27
C ILE A 35 7.90 15.85 15.70
N LEU A 36 8.07 14.64 16.24
CA LEU A 36 7.69 14.30 17.61
C LEU A 36 8.44 15.14 18.66
N TYR A 37 9.71 15.41 18.43
CA TYR A 37 10.53 16.22 19.32
C TYR A 37 10.08 17.69 19.33
N TYR A 38 9.97 18.34 18.16
CA TYR A 38 9.60 19.75 18.07
C TYR A 38 8.15 20.04 18.48
N THR A 39 7.27 19.06 18.39
CA THR A 39 5.89 19.16 18.90
C THR A 39 5.79 18.85 20.40
N GLY A 40 6.91 18.62 21.09
CA GLY A 40 6.95 18.33 22.52
C GLY A 40 6.39 16.96 22.90
N ARG A 41 6.14 16.10 21.93
CA ARG A 41 5.60 14.77 22.19
C ARG A 41 6.66 13.79 22.69
N SER A 42 7.90 13.94 22.23
CA SER A 42 9.08 13.26 22.76
C SER A 42 10.00 14.24 23.46
N HIS A 43 10.54 13.87 24.62
CA HIS A 43 11.53 14.67 25.36
C HIS A 43 12.97 14.37 24.92
N LYS A 44 13.18 13.33 24.13
CA LYS A 44 14.47 12.93 23.60
C LYS A 44 14.35 12.75 22.10
N ILE A 45 15.41 13.11 21.40
CA ILE A 45 15.53 12.78 19.98
C ILE A 45 15.83 11.29 19.88
N GLY A 46 14.92 10.52 19.27
CA GLY A 46 15.13 9.10 18.97
C GLY A 46 16.05 8.96 17.77
N GLU A 47 17.19 8.27 17.94
CA GLU A 47 18.07 7.93 16.84
C GLU A 47 17.75 6.51 16.33
N VAL A 48 17.57 6.40 15.01
CA VAL A 48 17.22 5.12 14.37
C VAL A 48 18.36 4.09 14.53
N HIS A 49 19.61 4.55 14.43
CA HIS A 49 20.80 3.70 14.56
C HIS A 49 21.00 3.11 15.96
N ASP A 50 20.44 3.77 16.97
CA ASP A 50 20.52 3.32 18.37
C ASP A 50 19.29 2.48 18.77
N GLY A 51 18.36 2.20 17.84
CA GLY A 51 17.11 1.50 18.11
C GLY A 51 16.18 2.25 19.07
N ALA A 52 16.35 3.57 19.18
CA ALA A 52 15.62 4.43 20.12
C ALA A 52 14.43 5.16 19.49
N ALA A 53 14.09 4.88 18.23
CA ALA A 53 12.97 5.49 17.52
C ALA A 53 11.62 5.08 18.15
N THR A 54 10.76 6.08 18.42
CA THR A 54 9.47 5.87 19.08
C THR A 54 8.46 5.19 18.14
N MET A 55 8.52 5.50 16.84
CA MET A 55 7.57 5.00 15.85
C MET A 55 7.90 3.59 15.40
N ASP A 56 9.17 3.22 15.30
CA ASP A 56 9.62 1.86 15.01
C ASP A 56 9.65 1.07 16.33
N TRP A 57 8.48 0.65 16.81
CA TRP A 57 8.32 0.04 18.12
C TRP A 57 8.55 -1.48 18.14
N MET A 58 8.50 -2.12 16.97
CA MET A 58 8.79 -3.55 16.84
C MET A 58 10.30 -3.78 16.92
N VAL A 59 10.70 -4.86 17.60
CA VAL A 59 12.12 -5.25 17.69
C VAL A 59 12.71 -5.46 16.28
N GLN A 60 11.93 -6.04 15.37
CA GLN A 60 12.34 -6.29 13.99
C GLN A 60 12.57 -5.00 13.20
N GLU A 61 11.77 -3.95 13.44
CA GLU A 61 11.96 -2.63 12.86
C GLU A 61 13.27 -2.01 13.34
N GLN A 62 13.50 -2.05 14.65
CA GLN A 62 14.71 -1.51 15.29
C GLN A 62 15.99 -2.23 14.85
N GLU A 63 15.97 -3.57 14.80
CA GLU A 63 17.13 -4.37 14.38
C GLU A 63 17.46 -4.19 12.89
N ARG A 64 16.45 -4.00 12.04
CA ARG A 64 16.63 -3.89 10.58
C ARG A 64 16.72 -2.44 10.09
N GLY A 65 16.35 -1.46 10.91
CA GLY A 65 16.32 -0.04 10.57
C GLY A 65 15.26 0.31 9.51
N ILE A 66 14.19 -0.50 9.38
CA ILE A 66 13.10 -0.28 8.42
C ILE A 66 11.75 -0.30 9.14
N THR A 67 10.83 0.54 8.72
CA THR A 67 9.43 0.47 9.16
C THR A 67 8.72 -0.67 8.45
N ILE A 68 8.11 -1.57 9.21
CA ILE A 68 7.39 -2.76 8.72
C ILE A 68 5.89 -2.52 8.78
N THR A 69 5.40 -2.00 9.92
CA THR A 69 3.98 -1.74 10.14
C THR A 69 3.72 -0.25 10.26
N SER A 70 2.61 0.21 9.72
CA SER A 70 2.21 1.61 9.89
C SER A 70 1.91 1.90 11.37
N ALA A 71 2.49 2.96 11.90
CA ALA A 71 2.24 3.46 13.25
C ALA A 71 1.50 4.79 13.19
N ALA A 72 0.52 4.97 14.08
CA ALA A 72 -0.25 6.20 14.18
C ALA A 72 0.13 6.99 15.43
N THR A 73 0.29 8.29 15.30
CA THR A 73 0.51 9.19 16.42
C THR A 73 -0.20 10.51 16.19
N THR A 74 -0.53 11.20 17.29
CA THR A 74 -1.13 12.52 17.25
C THR A 74 -0.22 13.53 17.94
N VAL A 75 0.05 14.63 17.25
CA VAL A 75 0.85 15.74 17.74
C VAL A 75 0.08 17.06 17.60
N PHE A 76 0.56 18.10 18.27
CA PHE A 76 0.00 19.44 18.19
C PHE A 76 1.09 20.42 17.76
N TRP A 77 0.79 21.24 16.77
CA TRP A 77 1.66 22.31 16.31
C TRP A 77 1.00 23.67 16.46
N HIS A 78 1.72 24.65 16.95
CA HIS A 78 1.19 26.00 17.16
C HIS A 78 1.68 26.92 16.04
N LEU A 79 0.74 27.48 15.30
CA LEU A 79 1.00 28.46 14.26
C LEU A 79 -0.03 29.59 14.39
N ASN A 80 0.41 30.85 14.33
CA ASN A 80 -0.45 32.05 14.42
C ASN A 80 -1.40 32.06 15.63
N ASN A 81 -0.94 31.61 16.81
CA ASN A 81 -1.70 31.45 18.04
C ASN A 81 -2.81 30.41 18.04
N GLU A 82 -2.87 29.56 17.01
CA GLU A 82 -3.79 28.43 16.94
C GLU A 82 -3.03 27.12 17.13
N ALA A 83 -3.70 26.14 17.76
CA ALA A 83 -3.15 24.81 17.98
C ALA A 83 -3.73 23.83 16.96
N TYR A 84 -2.92 23.42 16.02
CA TYR A 84 -3.29 22.45 15.00
C TYR A 84 -3.03 21.03 15.49
N LYS A 85 -4.03 20.17 15.34
CA LYS A 85 -3.95 18.74 15.60
C LYS A 85 -3.47 18.02 14.35
N ILE A 86 -2.35 17.34 14.44
CA ILE A 86 -1.79 16.57 13.32
C ILE A 86 -1.77 15.09 13.68
N ASN A 87 -2.58 14.30 13.00
CA ASN A 87 -2.54 12.84 13.06
C ASN A 87 -1.57 12.36 11.99
N ILE A 88 -0.52 11.69 12.40
CA ILE A 88 0.55 11.19 11.53
C ILE A 88 0.43 9.68 11.44
N ILE A 89 0.37 9.14 10.23
CA ILE A 89 0.54 7.72 9.98
C ILE A 89 1.89 7.53 9.29
N ASP A 90 2.81 6.88 9.98
CA ASP A 90 4.10 6.49 9.43
C ASP A 90 3.92 5.24 8.59
N THR A 91 4.27 5.29 7.29
CA THR A 91 4.04 4.18 6.35
C THR A 91 5.33 3.45 6.05
N PRO A 92 5.31 2.11 5.82
CA PRO A 92 6.50 1.39 5.37
C PRO A 92 7.02 1.93 4.05
N GLY A 93 8.34 1.84 3.85
CA GLY A 93 8.99 2.21 2.59
C GLY A 93 9.34 1.02 1.68
N HIS A 94 9.15 -0.23 2.14
CA HIS A 94 9.57 -1.43 1.42
C HIS A 94 8.42 -2.01 0.58
N VAL A 95 8.73 -2.50 -0.62
CA VAL A 95 7.72 -3.04 -1.56
C VAL A 95 6.94 -4.23 -1.03
N ASP A 96 7.53 -5.07 -0.18
CA ASP A 96 6.83 -6.20 0.44
C ASP A 96 5.67 -5.75 1.34
N PHE A 97 5.64 -4.45 1.73
CA PHE A 97 4.64 -3.84 2.59
C PHE A 97 3.81 -2.76 1.88
N THR A 98 3.74 -2.78 0.54
CA THR A 98 2.96 -1.81 -0.26
C THR A 98 1.49 -1.76 0.13
N VAL A 99 0.93 -2.86 0.62
CA VAL A 99 -0.45 -2.93 1.10
C VAL A 99 -0.66 -2.11 2.39
N GLU A 100 0.33 -2.07 3.29
CA GLU A 100 0.31 -1.18 4.45
C GLU A 100 0.27 0.29 4.03
N VAL A 101 1.04 0.64 2.99
CA VAL A 101 1.04 1.99 2.39
C VAL A 101 -0.33 2.30 1.79
N GLU A 102 -0.90 1.39 1.00
CA GLU A 102 -2.20 1.57 0.34
C GLU A 102 -3.34 1.73 1.36
N ARG A 103 -3.35 0.92 2.42
CA ARG A 103 -4.31 1.05 3.53
C ARG A 103 -4.22 2.41 4.22
N SER A 104 -2.99 2.87 4.44
CA SER A 104 -2.74 4.17 5.06
C SER A 104 -3.18 5.32 4.15
N LEU A 105 -2.80 5.31 2.87
CA LEU A 105 -3.18 6.34 1.89
C LEU A 105 -4.70 6.50 1.74
N ARG A 106 -5.46 5.41 1.90
CA ARG A 106 -6.93 5.43 1.81
C ARG A 106 -7.59 6.26 2.90
N VAL A 107 -6.94 6.41 4.05
CA VAL A 107 -7.48 7.12 5.23
C VAL A 107 -6.80 8.44 5.51
N LEU A 108 -5.84 8.84 4.70
CA LEU A 108 -5.13 10.11 4.81
C LEU A 108 -5.81 11.21 4.00
N ASP A 109 -5.69 12.43 4.47
CA ASP A 109 -6.13 13.62 3.75
C ASP A 109 -4.99 14.21 2.91
N GLY A 110 -3.76 14.12 3.40
CA GLY A 110 -2.56 14.60 2.72
C GLY A 110 -1.33 13.77 3.04
N ALA A 111 -0.23 14.00 2.33
CA ALA A 111 1.01 13.27 2.56
C ALA A 111 2.25 14.18 2.46
N ILE A 112 3.33 13.74 3.12
CA ILE A 112 4.68 14.26 2.94
C ILE A 112 5.47 13.23 2.14
N ALA A 113 5.99 13.61 0.99
CA ALA A 113 6.90 12.79 0.20
C ALA A 113 8.34 13.21 0.51
N ILE A 114 9.11 12.33 1.15
CA ILE A 114 10.51 12.59 1.51
C ILE A 114 11.41 12.00 0.44
N PHE A 115 12.27 12.82 -0.13
CA PHE A 115 13.29 12.44 -1.10
C PHE A 115 14.68 12.63 -0.50
N CYS A 116 15.61 11.75 -0.84
CA CYS A 116 17.02 11.91 -0.51
C CYS A 116 17.67 12.92 -1.46
N ALA A 117 18.36 13.93 -0.97
CA ALA A 117 19.04 14.94 -1.79
C ALA A 117 20.14 14.33 -2.71
N VAL A 118 20.64 13.15 -2.37
CA VAL A 118 21.67 12.42 -3.15
C VAL A 118 21.01 11.46 -4.14
N GLY A 119 20.12 10.56 -3.65
CA GLY A 119 19.45 9.54 -4.46
C GLY A 119 18.33 10.09 -5.34
N GLY A 120 17.66 11.15 -4.89
CA GLY A 120 16.54 11.76 -5.59
C GLY A 120 15.30 10.89 -5.62
N VAL A 121 14.67 10.79 -6.80
CA VAL A 121 13.52 9.94 -7.04
C VAL A 121 13.98 8.53 -7.36
N GLU A 122 13.71 7.61 -6.47
CA GLU A 122 14.01 6.18 -6.57
C GLU A 122 12.74 5.37 -6.91
N PRO A 123 12.85 4.12 -7.39
CA PRO A 123 11.72 3.32 -7.82
C PRO A 123 10.60 3.16 -6.79
N GLN A 124 11.00 3.01 -5.51
CA GLN A 124 10.02 2.95 -4.42
C GLN A 124 9.26 4.27 -4.25
N SER A 125 9.93 5.41 -4.50
CA SER A 125 9.28 6.72 -4.51
C SER A 125 8.21 6.78 -5.62
N GLU A 126 8.51 6.25 -6.81
CA GLU A 126 7.56 6.19 -7.93
C GLU A 126 6.35 5.32 -7.58
N THR A 127 6.57 4.13 -7.01
CA THR A 127 5.49 3.22 -6.60
C THR A 127 4.55 3.89 -5.61
N VAL A 128 5.08 4.45 -4.52
CA VAL A 128 4.25 5.12 -3.50
C VAL A 128 3.59 6.38 -4.05
N TRP A 129 4.25 7.11 -4.96
CA TRP A 129 3.69 8.25 -5.65
C TRP A 129 2.48 7.88 -6.52
N HIS A 130 2.58 6.80 -7.29
CA HIS A 130 1.45 6.29 -8.09
C HIS A 130 0.28 5.82 -7.22
N GLN A 131 0.57 5.19 -6.08
CA GLN A 131 -0.48 4.85 -5.11
C GLN A 131 -1.17 6.09 -4.55
N ALA A 132 -0.41 7.15 -4.21
CA ALA A 132 -0.99 8.42 -3.77
C ALA A 132 -1.83 9.11 -4.87
N ASN A 133 -1.42 9.00 -6.15
CA ASN A 133 -2.22 9.47 -7.29
C ASN A 133 -3.55 8.72 -7.41
N LYS A 134 -3.54 7.38 -7.23
CA LYS A 134 -4.75 6.54 -7.26
C LYS A 134 -5.82 7.02 -6.27
N TYR A 135 -5.40 7.51 -5.11
CA TYR A 135 -6.30 8.01 -4.05
C TYR A 135 -6.45 9.53 -4.05
N ASN A 136 -5.91 10.23 -5.04
CA ASN A 136 -5.93 11.70 -5.14
C ASN A 136 -5.45 12.41 -3.86
N VAL A 137 -4.38 11.90 -3.24
CA VAL A 137 -3.84 12.45 -1.99
C VAL A 137 -2.95 13.65 -2.29
N PRO A 138 -3.33 14.89 -1.87
CA PRO A 138 -2.48 16.06 -1.95
C PRO A 138 -1.19 15.88 -1.14
N ARG A 139 -0.08 16.42 -1.65
CA ARG A 139 1.21 16.19 -1.02
C ARG A 139 2.14 17.37 -1.11
N ILE A 140 3.04 17.45 -0.13
CA ILE A 140 4.22 18.30 -0.13
C ILE A 140 5.47 17.42 -0.23
N CYS A 141 6.50 17.93 -0.87
CA CYS A 141 7.79 17.25 -1.03
C CYS A 141 8.80 17.83 -0.04
N TYR A 142 9.60 16.97 0.56
CA TYR A 142 10.69 17.36 1.44
C TYR A 142 11.99 16.71 0.99
N VAL A 143 12.93 17.52 0.48
CA VAL A 143 14.26 17.07 0.08
C VAL A 143 15.14 17.05 1.30
N ASN A 144 15.36 15.84 1.82
CA ASN A 144 16.09 15.56 3.05
C ASN A 144 17.55 15.18 2.78
N LYS A 145 18.37 15.20 3.80
CA LYS A 145 19.81 14.86 3.75
C LYS A 145 20.62 15.85 2.91
N MET A 146 20.30 17.13 2.97
CA MET A 146 21.08 18.19 2.33
C MET A 146 22.52 18.30 2.85
N ASP A 147 22.80 17.67 4.00
CA ASP A 147 24.12 17.58 4.65
C ASP A 147 25.02 16.45 4.09
N ARG A 148 24.54 15.64 3.15
CA ARG A 148 25.29 14.52 2.60
C ARG A 148 26.10 14.92 1.38
N ALA A 149 27.30 14.32 1.21
CA ALA A 149 28.14 14.48 0.02
C ALA A 149 27.36 14.08 -1.24
N GLY A 150 27.34 14.94 -2.26
CA GLY A 150 26.56 14.78 -3.48
C GLY A 150 25.10 15.23 -3.39
N ALA A 151 24.71 15.95 -2.32
CA ALA A 151 23.35 16.49 -2.17
C ALA A 151 23.08 17.60 -3.20
N ASP A 152 22.00 17.44 -3.99
CA ASP A 152 21.60 18.39 -5.01
C ASP A 152 20.06 18.56 -5.01
N PHE A 153 19.60 19.70 -4.50
CA PHE A 153 18.19 20.04 -4.44
C PHE A 153 17.55 20.21 -5.83
N PHE A 154 18.28 20.84 -6.75
CA PHE A 154 17.73 21.16 -8.07
C PHE A 154 17.60 19.91 -8.93
N LYS A 155 18.57 19.00 -8.85
CA LYS A 155 18.49 17.68 -9.47
C LYS A 155 17.24 16.90 -9.01
N VAL A 156 16.93 16.94 -7.71
CA VAL A 156 15.73 16.27 -7.18
C VAL A 156 14.47 16.93 -7.72
N MET A 157 14.41 18.26 -7.82
CA MET A 157 13.30 18.98 -8.42
C MET A 157 13.04 18.55 -9.87
N ASP A 158 14.12 18.42 -10.66
CA ASP A 158 14.02 17.99 -12.06
C ASP A 158 13.55 16.53 -12.15
N GLN A 159 14.06 15.63 -11.30
CA GLN A 159 13.59 14.25 -11.24
C GLN A 159 12.12 14.12 -10.82
N ILE A 160 11.62 14.95 -9.90
CA ILE A 160 10.18 14.98 -9.56
C ILE A 160 9.36 15.35 -10.80
N ARG A 161 9.84 16.31 -11.62
CA ARG A 161 9.18 16.71 -12.85
C ARG A 161 9.21 15.62 -13.92
N GLU A 162 10.36 15.03 -14.15
CA GLU A 162 10.59 14.07 -15.24
C GLU A 162 10.06 12.68 -14.95
N LYS A 163 10.36 12.13 -13.76
CA LYS A 163 10.01 10.74 -13.41
C LYS A 163 8.61 10.62 -12.82
N LEU A 164 8.17 11.58 -12.02
CA LEU A 164 6.86 11.53 -11.36
C LEU A 164 5.77 12.29 -12.13
N HIS A 165 6.15 12.98 -13.21
CA HIS A 165 5.25 13.82 -14.03
C HIS A 165 4.45 14.82 -13.20
N ALA A 166 5.09 15.35 -12.16
CA ALA A 166 4.51 16.33 -11.26
C ALA A 166 5.04 17.75 -11.56
N THR A 167 4.38 18.76 -11.00
CA THR A 167 4.82 20.16 -11.09
C THR A 167 5.40 20.59 -9.74
N PRO A 168 6.71 20.39 -9.49
CA PRO A 168 7.33 20.82 -8.25
C PRO A 168 7.49 22.34 -8.23
N VAL A 169 7.10 22.95 -7.11
CA VAL A 169 7.25 24.39 -6.87
C VAL A 169 8.09 24.58 -5.61
N ALA A 170 9.26 25.18 -5.75
CA ALA A 170 10.13 25.45 -4.62
C ALA A 170 9.49 26.51 -3.71
N LEU A 171 9.31 26.19 -2.44
CA LEU A 171 8.96 27.15 -1.38
C LEU A 171 10.21 27.66 -0.67
N GLN A 172 11.28 26.87 -0.74
CA GLN A 172 12.56 27.16 -0.10
C GLN A 172 13.72 26.84 -1.03
N LEU A 173 14.80 27.55 -0.88
CA LEU A 173 16.09 27.23 -1.49
C LEU A 173 17.13 26.92 -0.42
N PRO A 174 17.98 25.91 -0.60
CA PRO A 174 19.02 25.59 0.38
C PRO A 174 20.12 26.64 0.39
N ILE A 175 20.62 26.98 1.58
CA ILE A 175 21.83 27.79 1.77
C ILE A 175 23.00 26.85 1.97
N GLY A 176 23.79 26.68 0.91
CA GLY A 176 24.85 25.66 0.86
C GLY A 176 24.31 24.26 0.61
N ALA A 177 25.24 23.32 0.48
CA ALA A 177 24.96 21.89 0.37
C ALA A 177 26.08 21.13 1.05
N GLU A 178 25.88 19.83 1.33
CA GLU A 178 26.85 18.95 2.00
C GLU A 178 27.24 19.51 3.39
N ASP A 179 28.51 19.57 3.71
CA ASP A 179 29.01 20.10 4.98
C ASP A 179 28.74 21.62 5.13
N ASP A 180 28.56 22.31 4.02
CA ASP A 180 28.26 23.76 4.01
C ASP A 180 26.75 24.06 4.10
N PHE A 181 25.88 23.06 4.25
CA PHE A 181 24.45 23.28 4.43
C PHE A 181 24.14 23.88 5.79
N ILE A 182 23.87 25.19 5.80
CA ILE A 182 23.61 25.94 7.04
C ILE A 182 22.11 26.23 7.30
N GLY A 183 21.31 26.33 6.22
CA GLY A 183 19.93 26.76 6.37
C GLY A 183 19.16 26.82 5.06
N VAL A 184 18.08 27.60 5.04
CA VAL A 184 17.19 27.76 3.89
C VAL A 184 16.76 29.20 3.67
N VAL A 185 16.49 29.57 2.43
CA VAL A 185 15.81 30.83 2.09
C VAL A 185 14.33 30.52 1.87
N ASP A 186 13.45 31.14 2.64
CA ASP A 186 11.99 31.10 2.45
C ASP A 186 11.59 32.09 1.35
N LEU A 187 11.08 31.56 0.24
CA LEU A 187 10.70 32.36 -0.93
C LEU A 187 9.40 33.14 -0.74
N LEU A 188 8.50 32.71 0.15
CA LEU A 188 7.28 33.45 0.44
C LEU A 188 7.58 34.72 1.25
N ARG A 189 8.34 34.54 2.34
CA ARG A 189 8.71 35.64 3.24
C ARG A 189 9.88 36.48 2.74
N ASN A 190 10.60 35.95 1.75
CA ASN A 190 11.85 36.51 1.25
C ASN A 190 12.89 36.73 2.37
N LYS A 191 13.09 35.69 3.18
CA LYS A 191 13.95 35.68 4.36
C LYS A 191 14.81 34.43 4.39
N ALA A 192 16.00 34.55 4.95
CA ALA A 192 16.89 33.41 5.13
C ALA A 192 16.93 32.99 6.61
N TYR A 193 16.95 31.70 6.84
CA TYR A 193 17.02 31.09 8.18
C TYR A 193 18.18 30.12 8.26
N ALA A 194 18.97 30.24 9.35
CA ALA A 194 20.07 29.36 9.65
C ALA A 194 19.90 28.69 11.01
N TRP A 195 20.33 27.44 11.14
CA TRP A 195 20.27 26.66 12.38
C TRP A 195 21.66 26.52 12.99
N GLU A 196 21.79 26.81 14.28
CA GLU A 196 22.99 26.53 15.04
C GLU A 196 23.00 25.07 15.56
N GLU A 197 24.18 24.45 15.65
CA GLU A 197 24.31 23.06 16.08
C GLU A 197 24.08 22.86 17.60
N GLN A 198 24.16 23.95 18.39
CA GLN A 198 24.23 23.85 19.84
C GLN A 198 22.92 23.50 20.55
N ASP A 199 21.74 23.77 19.92
CA ASP A 199 20.43 23.63 20.55
C ASP A 199 19.56 22.52 19.97
N ASN A 200 20.17 21.48 19.40
CA ASN A 200 19.43 20.43 18.67
C ASN A 200 18.45 21.00 17.62
N GLY A 201 18.78 22.14 17.00
CA GLY A 201 17.96 22.80 16.01
C GLY A 201 16.63 23.38 16.53
N SER A 202 16.48 23.54 17.84
CA SER A 202 15.26 24.10 18.43
C SER A 202 15.09 25.59 18.13
N VAL A 203 16.18 26.30 17.94
CA VAL A 203 16.23 27.72 17.60
C VAL A 203 16.89 27.87 16.24
N TYR A 204 16.40 28.78 15.46
CA TYR A 204 16.99 29.21 14.20
C TYR A 204 16.93 30.72 14.10
N ASP A 205 17.95 31.29 13.49
CA ASP A 205 18.10 32.74 13.36
C ASP A 205 17.71 33.21 11.96
N GLU A 206 17.07 34.37 11.89
CA GLU A 206 16.89 35.07 10.64
C GLU A 206 18.21 35.75 10.28
N ILE A 207 18.72 35.41 9.10
CA ILE A 207 19.96 35.97 8.55
C ILE A 207 19.68 36.74 7.24
N GLU A 208 20.63 37.54 6.80
CA GLU A 208 20.55 38.15 5.46
C GLU A 208 20.70 37.08 4.38
N ILE A 209 19.93 37.23 3.28
CA ILE A 209 20.08 36.36 2.12
C ILE A 209 21.49 36.53 1.56
N PRO A 210 22.26 35.42 1.41
CA PRO A 210 23.63 35.48 0.87
C PRO A 210 23.67 36.24 -0.48
N GLU A 211 24.70 37.05 -0.68
CA GLU A 211 24.79 37.93 -1.85
C GLU A 211 24.80 37.14 -3.15
N ASP A 212 25.46 36.00 -3.19
CA ASP A 212 25.53 35.08 -4.31
C ASP A 212 24.21 34.36 -4.63
N MET A 213 23.24 34.38 -3.73
CA MET A 213 21.91 33.77 -3.91
C MET A 213 20.84 34.77 -4.33
N LYS A 214 21.06 36.07 -4.17
CA LYS A 214 20.02 37.10 -4.39
C LYS A 214 19.34 37.04 -5.75
N ASP A 215 20.11 36.87 -6.82
CA ASP A 215 19.56 36.76 -8.18
C ASP A 215 18.72 35.49 -8.35
N MET A 216 19.21 34.36 -7.86
CA MET A 216 18.49 33.10 -7.91
C MET A 216 17.20 33.15 -7.06
N VAL A 217 17.26 33.72 -5.87
CA VAL A 217 16.10 33.90 -4.98
C VAL A 217 15.05 34.77 -5.66
N ALA A 218 15.46 35.87 -6.29
CA ALA A 218 14.55 36.76 -7.04
C ALA A 218 13.85 36.03 -8.20
N ASP A 219 14.59 35.24 -8.99
CA ASP A 219 14.04 34.45 -10.10
C ASP A 219 13.03 33.40 -9.60
N TYR A 220 13.40 32.60 -8.59
CA TYR A 220 12.52 31.56 -8.04
C TYR A 220 11.29 32.15 -7.34
N ARG A 221 11.45 33.29 -6.64
CA ARG A 221 10.33 34.03 -6.04
C ARG A 221 9.36 34.54 -7.09
N THR A 222 9.86 35.14 -8.18
CA THR A 222 9.03 35.59 -9.28
C THR A 222 8.22 34.46 -9.89
N ARG A 223 8.87 33.32 -10.19
CA ARG A 223 8.18 32.13 -10.70
C ARG A 223 7.13 31.59 -9.71
N LEU A 224 7.42 31.61 -8.41
CA LEU A 224 6.49 31.22 -7.37
C LEU A 224 5.23 32.09 -7.36
N ILE A 225 5.41 33.41 -7.43
CA ILE A 225 4.30 34.38 -7.43
C ILE A 225 3.49 34.24 -8.71
N GLU A 226 4.15 34.24 -9.87
CA GLU A 226 3.48 34.10 -11.18
C GLU A 226 2.65 32.80 -11.23
N GLY A 227 3.24 31.66 -10.85
CA GLY A 227 2.53 30.38 -10.81
C GLY A 227 1.41 30.32 -9.77
N ALA A 228 1.49 31.09 -8.68
CA ALA A 228 0.43 31.15 -7.68
C ALA A 228 -0.77 32.01 -8.13
N VAL A 229 -0.52 33.12 -8.87
CA VAL A 229 -1.59 34.05 -9.27
C VAL A 229 -2.22 33.72 -10.63
N GLU A 230 -1.61 32.86 -11.43
CA GLU A 230 -2.04 32.52 -12.81
C GLU A 230 -3.51 32.08 -12.90
N ASP A 231 -4.01 31.37 -11.91
CA ASP A 231 -5.37 30.81 -11.88
C ASP A 231 -6.41 31.67 -11.16
N ASP A 232 -6.03 32.87 -10.73
CA ASP A 232 -6.92 33.83 -10.08
C ASP A 232 -6.87 35.18 -10.78
N GLU A 233 -7.89 35.46 -11.61
CA GLU A 233 -7.94 36.64 -12.44
C GLU A 233 -7.77 37.97 -11.65
N ALA A 234 -8.34 38.02 -10.44
CA ALA A 234 -8.25 39.21 -9.58
C ALA A 234 -6.85 39.39 -8.98
N LEU A 235 -6.20 38.31 -8.58
CA LEU A 235 -4.83 38.36 -8.08
C LEU A 235 -3.83 38.60 -9.22
N PHE A 236 -4.10 38.04 -10.41
CA PHE A 236 -3.28 38.26 -11.57
C PHE A 236 -3.31 39.74 -12.02
N GLU A 237 -4.50 40.37 -12.10
CA GLU A 237 -4.63 41.79 -12.36
C GLU A 237 -3.89 42.63 -11.31
N LYS A 238 -4.06 42.32 -10.02
CA LYS A 238 -3.38 42.98 -8.92
C LYS A 238 -1.85 42.87 -9.03
N TYR A 239 -1.33 41.69 -9.41
CA TYR A 239 0.10 41.47 -9.63
C TYR A 239 0.63 42.26 -10.81
N MET A 240 -0.13 42.36 -11.92
CA MET A 240 0.26 43.13 -13.10
C MET A 240 0.28 44.64 -12.85
N GLU A 241 -0.57 45.12 -11.94
CA GLU A 241 -0.56 46.55 -11.55
C GLU A 241 0.61 46.86 -10.59
N ASP A 242 0.84 46.02 -9.59
CA ASP A 242 1.91 46.17 -8.59
C ASP A 242 2.32 44.79 -8.03
N PRO A 243 3.47 44.24 -8.47
CA PRO A 243 3.95 42.96 -7.99
C PRO A 243 4.14 42.86 -6.48
N ASP A 244 4.44 43.97 -5.81
CA ASP A 244 4.64 44.03 -4.36
C ASP A 244 3.31 44.06 -3.57
N SER A 245 2.19 44.19 -4.25
CA SER A 245 0.85 44.18 -3.64
C SER A 245 0.37 42.82 -3.22
N ILE A 246 0.98 41.72 -3.73
CA ILE A 246 0.61 40.33 -3.37
C ILE A 246 1.12 40.01 -1.97
N THR A 247 0.19 39.70 -1.08
CA THR A 247 0.51 39.41 0.34
C THR A 247 0.93 37.95 0.55
N GLU A 248 1.63 37.67 1.65
CA GLU A 248 1.95 36.30 2.08
C GLU A 248 0.67 35.42 2.21
N ALA A 249 -0.42 35.99 2.72
CA ALA A 249 -1.70 35.31 2.86
C ALA A 249 -2.32 34.94 1.50
N ASP A 250 -2.23 35.83 0.51
CA ASP A 250 -2.68 35.55 -0.88
C ASP A 250 -1.89 34.38 -1.46
N LEU A 251 -0.57 34.37 -1.32
CA LEU A 251 0.31 33.30 -1.80
C LEU A 251 0.01 31.96 -1.11
N ILE A 252 -0.10 31.95 0.24
CA ILE A 252 -0.45 30.73 0.99
C ILE A 252 -1.79 30.17 0.51
N GLY A 253 -2.80 31.03 0.32
CA GLY A 253 -4.11 30.64 -0.15
C GLY A 253 -4.08 29.98 -1.54
N GLN A 254 -3.37 30.56 -2.49
CA GLN A 254 -3.27 30.04 -3.86
C GLN A 254 -2.42 28.78 -3.96
N ILE A 255 -1.28 28.72 -3.27
CA ILE A 255 -0.44 27.54 -3.21
C ILE A 255 -1.22 26.38 -2.57
N ARG A 256 -1.97 26.64 -1.47
CA ARG A 256 -2.85 25.64 -0.87
C ARG A 256 -3.87 25.12 -1.86
N LYS A 257 -4.60 26.01 -2.54
CA LYS A 257 -5.61 25.64 -3.54
C LYS A 257 -5.00 24.77 -4.64
N ALA A 258 -3.88 25.21 -5.22
CA ALA A 258 -3.19 24.46 -6.27
C ALA A 258 -2.66 23.09 -5.78
N THR A 259 -2.26 22.97 -4.51
CA THR A 259 -1.83 21.72 -3.89
C THR A 259 -3.02 20.78 -3.69
N LEU A 260 -4.16 21.28 -3.21
CA LEU A 260 -5.38 20.49 -3.00
C LEU A 260 -5.94 19.97 -4.33
N ASP A 261 -5.86 20.79 -5.39
CA ASP A 261 -6.25 20.45 -6.77
C ASP A 261 -5.23 19.52 -7.47
N LEU A 262 -4.15 19.09 -6.78
CA LEU A 262 -3.07 18.26 -7.33
C LEU A 262 -2.33 18.86 -8.54
N ARG A 263 -2.41 20.17 -8.74
CA ARG A 263 -1.75 20.87 -9.87
C ARG A 263 -0.28 21.11 -9.61
N ILE A 264 0.08 21.35 -8.36
CA ILE A 264 1.46 21.57 -7.93
C ILE A 264 1.83 20.69 -6.74
N CYS A 265 3.14 20.54 -6.55
CA CYS A 265 3.76 19.91 -5.38
C CYS A 265 4.70 20.94 -4.74
N PRO A 266 4.35 21.52 -3.59
CA PRO A 266 5.26 22.38 -2.84
C PRO A 266 6.50 21.60 -2.40
N VAL A 267 7.69 22.17 -2.60
CA VAL A 267 8.96 21.51 -2.26
C VAL A 267 9.73 22.34 -1.23
N LEU A 268 10.10 21.67 -0.15
CA LEU A 268 10.95 22.19 0.91
C LEU A 268 12.24 21.36 0.98
N CYS A 269 13.24 21.85 1.70
CA CYS A 269 14.49 21.14 1.89
C CYS A 269 15.01 21.25 3.33
N GLY A 270 15.89 20.29 3.69
CA GLY A 270 16.51 20.29 4.99
C GLY A 270 17.39 19.07 5.26
N SER A 271 17.82 18.94 6.50
CA SER A 271 18.48 17.76 7.04
C SER A 271 17.86 17.39 8.38
N SER A 272 17.03 16.37 8.37
CA SER A 272 16.40 15.88 9.60
C SER A 272 17.44 15.34 10.59
N PHE A 273 18.52 14.74 10.09
CA PHE A 273 19.61 14.25 10.94
C PHE A 273 20.37 15.39 11.64
N LYS A 274 20.61 16.48 10.94
CA LYS A 274 21.26 17.68 11.46
C LYS A 274 20.28 18.65 12.14
N ASN A 275 19.00 18.28 12.26
CA ASN A 275 17.94 19.07 12.89
C ASN A 275 17.65 20.41 12.20
N LYS A 276 17.83 20.50 10.87
CA LYS A 276 17.66 21.72 10.08
C LYS A 276 16.46 21.60 9.15
N GLY A 277 15.55 22.59 9.14
CA GLY A 277 14.44 22.69 8.18
C GLY A 277 13.14 21.96 8.55
N VAL A 278 13.03 21.35 9.75
CA VAL A 278 11.83 20.57 10.14
C VAL A 278 10.69 21.46 10.64
N GLN A 279 10.99 22.56 11.32
CA GLN A 279 9.94 23.49 11.78
C GLN A 279 9.21 24.14 10.59
N PRO A 280 9.88 24.64 9.55
CA PRO A 280 9.22 25.10 8.33
C PRO A 280 8.38 24.01 7.63
N LEU A 281 8.80 22.74 7.71
CA LEU A 281 8.00 21.62 7.22
C LEU A 281 6.69 21.49 8.01
N LEU A 282 6.70 21.66 9.32
CA LEU A 282 5.49 21.65 10.15
C LEU A 282 4.55 22.82 9.80
N ASP A 283 5.09 24.01 9.54
CA ASP A 283 4.31 25.16 9.06
C ASP A 283 3.67 24.86 7.69
N ALA A 284 4.43 24.22 6.79
CA ALA A 284 3.93 23.83 5.46
C ALA A 284 2.82 22.79 5.53
N ILE A 285 2.90 21.81 6.43
CA ILE A 285 1.82 20.83 6.66
C ILE A 285 0.52 21.55 7.04
N VAL A 286 0.59 22.51 7.95
CA VAL A 286 -0.57 23.28 8.38
C VAL A 286 -1.14 24.14 7.26
N ASN A 287 -0.25 24.82 6.53
CA ASN A 287 -0.65 25.79 5.51
C ASN A 287 -1.18 25.16 4.23
N TYR A 288 -0.59 24.06 3.74
CA TYR A 288 -0.83 23.53 2.40
C TYR A 288 -1.56 22.21 2.33
N LEU A 289 -1.49 21.36 3.37
CA LEU A 289 -2.20 20.09 3.35
C LEU A 289 -3.67 20.25 3.81
N PRO A 290 -4.56 19.40 3.29
CA PRO A 290 -6.00 19.52 3.58
C PRO A 290 -6.34 19.24 5.03
N SER A 291 -7.40 19.87 5.48
CA SER A 291 -8.19 19.49 6.65
C SER A 291 -9.30 18.51 6.23
N PRO A 292 -9.94 17.81 7.16
CA PRO A 292 -11.10 16.97 6.85
C PRO A 292 -12.27 17.75 6.21
N LEU A 293 -12.33 19.07 6.35
CA LEU A 293 -13.35 19.92 5.71
C LEU A 293 -13.07 20.22 4.24
N ASP A 294 -11.81 20.15 3.81
CA ASP A 294 -11.44 20.35 2.40
C ASP A 294 -11.79 19.13 1.54
N ILE A 295 -12.02 17.98 2.18
CA ILE A 295 -12.52 16.78 1.52
C ILE A 295 -14.04 16.81 1.60
N ASP A 296 -14.67 17.26 0.54
CA ASP A 296 -16.10 17.57 0.46
C ASP A 296 -16.99 16.51 1.06
N HIS A 297 -16.71 15.24 0.81
CA HIS A 297 -17.54 14.14 1.29
C HIS A 297 -16.94 12.76 1.00
N VAL A 298 -17.27 11.77 1.80
CA VAL A 298 -17.01 10.38 1.49
C VAL A 298 -18.21 9.76 0.80
N LYS A 299 -17.95 9.07 -0.31
CA LYS A 299 -18.94 8.32 -1.05
C LYS A 299 -18.97 6.86 -0.61
N GLY A 300 -20.14 6.26 -0.64
CA GLY A 300 -20.32 4.84 -0.36
C GLY A 300 -21.62 4.32 -0.95
N ILE A 301 -21.79 3.02 -0.92
CA ILE A 301 -23.00 2.35 -1.44
C ILE A 301 -23.86 1.92 -0.27
N ASN A 302 -25.13 2.31 -0.29
CA ASN A 302 -26.11 1.81 0.67
C ASN A 302 -26.44 0.34 0.35
N PRO A 303 -26.15 -0.62 1.24
CA PRO A 303 -26.31 -2.05 0.96
C PRO A 303 -27.77 -2.49 0.83
N LYS A 304 -28.74 -1.64 1.18
CA LYS A 304 -30.17 -1.94 1.08
C LYS A 304 -30.79 -1.42 -0.22
N THR A 305 -30.31 -0.28 -0.70
CA THR A 305 -30.86 0.39 -1.90
C THR A 305 -29.97 0.27 -3.11
N GLU A 306 -28.70 -0.18 -2.92
CA GLU A 306 -27.65 -0.26 -3.94
C GLU A 306 -27.33 1.11 -4.59
N GLN A 307 -27.74 2.20 -3.95
CA GLN A 307 -27.51 3.55 -4.43
C GLN A 307 -26.30 4.17 -3.77
N GLU A 308 -25.58 5.01 -4.52
CA GLU A 308 -24.50 5.83 -3.97
C GLU A 308 -25.09 6.87 -3.00
N GLU A 309 -24.55 6.92 -1.81
CA GLU A 309 -24.85 7.93 -0.78
C GLU A 309 -23.56 8.63 -0.37
N VAL A 310 -23.72 9.85 0.10
CA VAL A 310 -22.65 10.75 0.48
C VAL A 310 -22.75 11.06 1.97
N ARG A 311 -21.60 11.14 2.67
CA ARG A 311 -21.50 11.62 4.05
C ARG A 311 -20.53 12.79 4.11
N LYS A 312 -20.90 13.83 4.83
CA LYS A 312 -20.05 14.99 5.09
C LYS A 312 -19.27 14.80 6.39
N ALA A 313 -18.13 15.45 6.48
CA ALA A 313 -17.32 15.49 7.70
C ALA A 313 -17.97 16.41 8.75
N ASP A 314 -19.14 15.99 9.27
CA ASP A 314 -19.89 16.71 10.32
C ASP A 314 -20.13 15.75 11.51
N PRO A 315 -19.76 16.14 12.74
CA PRO A 315 -20.05 15.35 13.95
C PRO A 315 -21.53 15.05 14.21
N LYS A 316 -22.46 15.75 13.57
CA LYS A 316 -23.92 15.55 13.72
C LYS A 316 -24.51 14.58 12.70
N GLU A 317 -23.77 14.30 11.64
CA GLU A 317 -24.19 13.32 10.65
C GLU A 317 -24.23 11.90 11.28
N PRO A 318 -24.91 10.95 10.65
CA PRO A 318 -24.86 9.55 11.07
C PRO A 318 -23.42 9.03 11.09
N PHE A 319 -23.03 8.35 12.17
CA PHE A 319 -21.69 7.80 12.31
C PHE A 319 -21.35 6.84 11.17
N CYS A 320 -20.20 7.07 10.56
CA CYS A 320 -19.60 6.20 9.56
C CYS A 320 -18.07 6.26 9.69
N ALA A 321 -17.44 5.10 9.78
CA ALA A 321 -15.99 4.95 9.91
C ALA A 321 -15.48 3.76 9.10
N LEU A 322 -14.21 3.82 8.68
CA LEU A 322 -13.50 2.75 8.00
C LEU A 322 -12.45 2.14 8.92
N ALA A 323 -12.52 0.84 9.14
CA ALA A 323 -11.46 0.08 9.80
C ALA A 323 -10.33 -0.18 8.80
N PHE A 324 -9.17 0.42 9.02
CA PHE A 324 -8.07 0.33 8.06
C PHE A 324 -6.90 -0.54 8.51
N LYS A 325 -6.81 -0.83 9.82
CA LYS A 325 -5.77 -1.69 10.36
C LYS A 325 -6.25 -2.44 11.60
N ILE A 326 -5.90 -3.71 11.68
CA ILE A 326 -6.05 -4.54 12.88
C ILE A 326 -4.66 -4.84 13.44
N ALA A 327 -4.51 -4.77 14.75
CA ALA A 327 -3.31 -5.19 15.45
C ALA A 327 -3.68 -6.03 16.68
N THR A 328 -2.81 -6.93 17.08
CA THR A 328 -2.98 -7.70 18.30
C THR A 328 -2.08 -7.12 19.38
N ASP A 329 -2.70 -6.64 20.45
CA ASP A 329 -2.00 -6.14 21.63
C ASP A 329 -2.00 -7.22 22.72
N PRO A 330 -0.84 -7.52 23.36
CA PRO A 330 -0.75 -8.58 24.36
C PRO A 330 -1.65 -8.38 25.59
N PHE A 331 -2.02 -7.13 25.90
CA PHE A 331 -2.76 -6.77 27.13
C PHE A 331 -4.26 -6.57 26.87
N VAL A 332 -4.60 -5.91 25.73
CA VAL A 332 -5.99 -5.56 25.44
C VAL A 332 -6.62 -6.43 24.34
N GLY A 333 -5.83 -7.30 23.73
CA GLY A 333 -6.28 -8.18 22.66
C GLY A 333 -6.36 -7.45 21.30
N ARG A 334 -7.46 -7.65 20.58
CA ARG A 334 -7.64 -7.06 19.25
C ARG A 334 -7.87 -5.56 19.32
N LEU A 335 -7.01 -4.81 18.65
CA LEU A 335 -7.05 -3.36 18.50
C LEU A 335 -7.37 -3.03 17.04
N CYS A 336 -8.46 -2.31 16.81
CA CYS A 336 -8.89 -1.88 15.48
C CYS A 336 -8.64 -0.40 15.32
N PHE A 337 -7.81 -0.03 14.35
CA PHE A 337 -7.61 1.36 13.94
C PHE A 337 -8.69 1.74 12.92
N PHE A 338 -9.32 2.87 13.12
CA PHE A 338 -10.36 3.36 12.24
C PHE A 338 -10.32 4.86 12.06
N ARG A 339 -10.77 5.32 10.90
CA ARG A 339 -11.01 6.72 10.61
C ARG A 339 -12.49 7.01 10.62
N VAL A 340 -12.90 8.05 11.35
CA VAL A 340 -14.27 8.54 11.36
C VAL A 340 -14.45 9.55 10.23
N TYR A 341 -15.36 9.25 9.30
CA TYR A 341 -15.70 10.16 8.20
C TYR A 341 -16.89 11.05 8.51
N SER A 342 -17.85 10.56 9.31
CA SER A 342 -19.04 11.33 9.71
C SER A 342 -19.51 10.90 11.10
N GLY A 343 -20.21 11.81 11.77
CA GLY A 343 -20.82 11.54 13.07
C GLY A 343 -19.85 11.52 14.23
N THR A 344 -20.34 11.06 15.37
CA THR A 344 -19.58 10.90 16.61
C THR A 344 -19.87 9.53 17.20
N LEU A 345 -18.87 8.90 17.78
CA LEU A 345 -18.95 7.61 18.44
C LEU A 345 -18.48 7.73 19.88
N LYS A 346 -19.27 7.20 20.84
CA LYS A 346 -18.90 7.14 22.25
C LYS A 346 -18.45 5.75 22.67
N ALA A 347 -17.55 5.71 23.64
CA ALA A 347 -17.14 4.45 24.24
C ALA A 347 -18.35 3.74 24.87
N GLY A 348 -18.47 2.43 24.64
CA GLY A 348 -19.61 1.61 25.09
C GLY A 348 -20.76 1.48 24.11
N GLU A 349 -20.81 2.25 23.03
CA GLU A 349 -21.86 2.19 22.01
C GLU A 349 -21.78 0.95 21.12
N MET A 350 -22.93 0.65 20.49
CA MET A 350 -23.06 -0.41 19.49
C MET A 350 -22.96 0.17 18.09
N VAL A 351 -22.18 -0.46 17.25
CA VAL A 351 -22.07 -0.13 15.81
C VAL A 351 -22.43 -1.34 14.97
N LEU A 352 -22.90 -1.08 13.77
CA LEU A 352 -23.09 -2.10 12.74
C LEU A 352 -21.80 -2.24 11.93
N ASN A 353 -21.22 -3.43 11.92
CA ASN A 353 -20.26 -3.81 10.90
C ASN A 353 -21.04 -4.17 9.62
N VAL A 354 -20.98 -3.30 8.63
CA VAL A 354 -21.81 -3.39 7.42
C VAL A 354 -21.44 -4.60 6.56
N SER A 355 -20.15 -4.95 6.49
CA SER A 355 -19.64 -6.09 5.71
C SER A 355 -20.18 -7.44 6.22
N THR A 356 -20.28 -7.59 7.54
CA THR A 356 -20.75 -8.83 8.17
C THR A 356 -22.25 -8.80 8.52
N GLY A 357 -22.90 -7.63 8.48
CA GLY A 357 -24.28 -7.42 8.94
C GLY A 357 -24.47 -7.57 10.45
N LYS A 358 -23.39 -7.64 11.24
CA LYS A 358 -23.44 -7.89 12.69
C LYS A 358 -23.19 -6.62 13.49
N ARG A 359 -23.85 -6.55 14.65
CA ARG A 359 -23.60 -5.48 15.64
C ARG A 359 -22.41 -5.83 16.49
N GLU A 360 -21.53 -4.85 16.69
CA GLU A 360 -20.37 -4.96 17.55
C GLU A 360 -20.37 -3.85 18.62
N ARG A 361 -19.92 -4.17 19.82
CA ARG A 361 -19.83 -3.22 20.92
C ARG A 361 -18.39 -2.71 21.03
N ILE A 362 -18.24 -1.40 21.01
CA ILE A 362 -16.96 -0.74 21.23
C ILE A 362 -16.75 -0.55 22.72
N ALA A 363 -15.90 -1.38 23.32
CA ALA A 363 -15.70 -1.33 24.77
C ALA A 363 -14.92 -0.08 25.19
N LYS A 364 -13.86 0.27 24.45
CA LYS A 364 -13.02 1.45 24.71
C LYS A 364 -12.58 2.07 23.38
N ILE A 365 -12.46 3.38 23.40
CA ILE A 365 -11.82 4.15 22.31
C ILE A 365 -10.51 4.71 22.86
N VAL A 366 -9.46 4.63 22.06
CA VAL A 366 -8.13 5.10 22.44
C VAL A 366 -7.51 5.91 21.31
N GLN A 367 -6.79 6.96 21.68
CA GLN A 367 -5.86 7.63 20.80
C GLN A 367 -4.51 6.94 20.93
N MET A 368 -3.95 6.59 19.78
CA MET A 368 -2.66 5.90 19.75
C MET A 368 -1.50 6.90 19.71
N HIS A 369 -0.42 6.51 20.36
CA HIS A 369 0.86 7.16 20.27
C HIS A 369 1.93 6.06 20.20
N ALA A 370 2.28 5.68 19.00
CA ALA A 370 3.02 4.44 18.72
C ALA A 370 2.36 3.25 19.46
N ASN A 371 2.99 2.69 20.47
CA ASN A 371 2.46 1.59 21.29
C ASN A 371 1.68 2.04 22.56
N LYS A 372 1.63 3.35 22.86
CA LYS A 372 0.92 3.87 24.04
C LYS A 372 -0.53 4.20 23.70
N GLN A 373 -1.43 3.87 24.60
CA GLN A 373 -2.87 4.06 24.45
C GLN A 373 -3.36 5.13 25.44
N LEU A 374 -4.00 6.18 24.90
CA LEU A 374 -4.66 7.21 25.70
C LEU A 374 -6.18 7.05 25.57
N PRO A 375 -6.92 6.77 26.66
CA PRO A 375 -8.36 6.56 26.56
C PRO A 375 -9.09 7.84 26.15
N LEU A 376 -10.08 7.68 25.25
CA LEU A 376 -11.00 8.73 24.83
C LEU A 376 -12.43 8.35 25.23
N GLU A 377 -13.24 9.34 25.63
CA GLU A 377 -14.66 9.16 25.91
C GLU A 377 -15.46 9.09 24.60
N GLU A 378 -15.08 9.88 23.61
CA GLU A 378 -15.70 9.92 22.28
C GLU A 378 -14.68 10.28 21.20
N ILE A 379 -15.02 9.94 19.96
CA ILE A 379 -14.27 10.29 18.74
C ILE A 379 -15.26 10.78 17.68
N SER A 380 -14.88 11.82 16.95
CA SER A 380 -15.76 12.48 15.99
C SER A 380 -15.23 12.47 14.56
N ALA A 381 -16.08 12.87 13.61
CA ALA A 381 -15.73 13.04 12.21
C ALA A 381 -14.38 13.75 12.03
N GLY A 382 -13.60 13.29 11.05
CA GLY A 382 -12.27 13.82 10.75
C GLY A 382 -11.13 13.24 11.60
N ASP A 383 -11.42 12.45 12.63
CA ASP A 383 -10.42 11.90 13.52
C ASP A 383 -10.00 10.47 13.17
N ILE A 384 -8.78 10.12 13.60
CA ILE A 384 -8.22 8.76 13.54
C ILE A 384 -8.02 8.28 14.97
N GLY A 385 -8.54 7.09 15.27
CA GLY A 385 -8.40 6.47 16.58
C GLY A 385 -8.33 4.96 16.49
N ALA A 386 -8.26 4.33 17.63
CA ALA A 386 -8.33 2.88 17.73
C ALA A 386 -9.37 2.46 18.77
N ALA A 387 -9.92 1.27 18.63
CA ALA A 387 -10.90 0.75 19.57
C ALA A 387 -10.64 -0.72 19.90
N VAL A 388 -11.06 -1.07 21.12
CA VAL A 388 -10.98 -2.40 21.68
C VAL A 388 -12.38 -2.94 21.90
N GLY A 389 -12.55 -4.25 21.73
CA GLY A 389 -13.81 -4.95 22.02
C GLY A 389 -14.47 -5.58 20.81
N PHE A 390 -13.96 -5.34 19.62
CA PHE A 390 -14.42 -5.98 18.40
C PHE A 390 -14.12 -7.50 18.39
N LYS A 391 -15.08 -8.27 17.90
CA LYS A 391 -14.93 -9.73 17.78
C LYS A 391 -14.70 -10.21 16.35
N LEU A 392 -15.32 -9.55 15.37
CA LEU A 392 -15.39 -10.04 13.99
C LEU A 392 -14.94 -9.00 12.96
N ILE A 393 -14.34 -7.91 13.39
CA ILE A 393 -13.90 -6.85 12.49
C ILE A 393 -12.68 -7.27 11.68
N ARG A 394 -12.63 -6.84 10.42
CA ARG A 394 -11.51 -7.03 9.50
C ARG A 394 -11.07 -5.69 8.93
N THR A 395 -9.84 -5.66 8.43
CA THR A 395 -9.34 -4.51 7.67
C THR A 395 -10.20 -4.31 6.41
N GLY A 396 -10.64 -3.07 6.17
CA GLY A 396 -11.57 -2.72 5.09
C GLY A 396 -13.05 -2.69 5.49
N ASP A 397 -13.41 -3.17 6.68
CA ASP A 397 -14.80 -3.13 7.13
C ASP A 397 -15.28 -1.71 7.40
N THR A 398 -16.53 -1.44 7.03
CA THR A 398 -17.21 -0.18 7.34
C THR A 398 -18.06 -0.32 8.59
N LEU A 399 -17.90 0.62 9.50
CA LEU A 399 -18.67 0.73 10.75
C LEU A 399 -19.67 1.89 10.63
N CYS A 400 -20.95 1.62 10.87
CA CYS A 400 -22.01 2.61 10.79
C CYS A 400 -23.01 2.49 11.93
N VAL A 401 -23.89 3.50 12.04
CA VAL A 401 -25.15 3.34 12.78
C VAL A 401 -26.09 2.44 11.99
N GLU A 402 -26.85 1.61 12.70
CA GLU A 402 -27.70 0.56 12.10
C GLU A 402 -28.79 1.08 11.14
N ASN A 403 -29.35 2.23 11.42
CA ASN A 403 -30.44 2.82 10.65
C ASN A 403 -29.98 3.55 9.36
N LYS A 404 -28.70 3.77 9.21
CA LYS A 404 -28.08 4.47 8.05
C LYS A 404 -26.81 3.75 7.60
N PRO A 405 -26.92 2.48 7.16
CA PRO A 405 -25.76 1.71 6.72
C PRO A 405 -25.21 2.26 5.41
N LEU A 406 -23.89 2.31 5.31
CA LEU A 406 -23.14 2.70 4.13
C LEU A 406 -21.91 1.79 4.02
N VAL A 407 -21.64 1.25 2.85
CA VAL A 407 -20.39 0.53 2.55
C VAL A 407 -19.45 1.51 1.87
N LEU A 408 -18.34 1.80 2.51
CA LEU A 408 -17.24 2.52 1.89
C LEU A 408 -16.52 1.57 0.94
N GLU A 409 -15.83 2.11 -0.06
CA GLU A 409 -15.12 1.31 -1.04
C GLU A 409 -14.14 0.32 -0.39
N ASN A 410 -14.21 -0.95 -0.81
CA ASN A 410 -13.33 -1.99 -0.31
C ASN A 410 -11.91 -1.85 -0.89
N ILE A 411 -10.91 -2.02 -0.03
CA ILE A 411 -9.52 -2.14 -0.45
C ILE A 411 -9.35 -3.50 -1.13
N LYS A 412 -8.90 -3.50 -2.39
CA LYS A 412 -8.52 -4.74 -3.09
C LYS A 412 -7.09 -5.08 -2.73
N PHE A 413 -6.89 -6.23 -2.12
CA PHE A 413 -5.56 -6.70 -1.77
C PHE A 413 -4.95 -7.51 -2.93
N PRO A 414 -3.66 -7.32 -3.23
CA PRO A 414 -2.97 -8.14 -4.23
C PRO A 414 -2.81 -9.58 -3.74
N GLU A 415 -2.75 -10.52 -4.68
CA GLU A 415 -2.47 -11.92 -4.36
C GLU A 415 -0.99 -12.11 -3.97
N PRO A 416 -0.70 -13.03 -3.03
CA PRO A 416 0.67 -13.33 -2.63
C PRO A 416 1.44 -13.99 -3.77
N VAL A 417 2.74 -13.71 -3.84
CA VAL A 417 3.61 -14.20 -4.93
C VAL A 417 4.67 -15.19 -4.46
N VAL A 418 4.96 -15.25 -3.16
CA VAL A 418 5.96 -16.15 -2.57
C VAL A 418 5.31 -17.09 -1.58
N ASN A 419 5.60 -18.39 -1.71
CA ASN A 419 5.09 -19.44 -0.82
C ASN A 419 6.25 -20.16 -0.13
N ILE A 420 6.08 -20.46 1.17
CA ILE A 420 6.98 -21.34 1.93
C ILE A 420 6.16 -22.41 2.64
N ALA A 421 6.70 -23.61 2.74
CA ALA A 421 6.15 -24.64 3.60
C ALA A 421 6.72 -24.45 5.01
N ILE A 422 5.89 -24.53 6.03
CA ILE A 422 6.30 -24.44 7.43
C ILE A 422 5.82 -25.63 8.24
N GLU A 423 6.65 -26.05 9.17
CA GLU A 423 6.34 -27.12 10.12
C GLU A 423 6.82 -26.70 11.52
N PRO A 424 6.05 -26.92 12.58
CA PRO A 424 6.53 -26.64 13.92
C PRO A 424 7.67 -27.60 14.27
N LYS A 425 8.74 -27.11 14.91
CA LYS A 425 9.84 -27.96 15.35
C LYS A 425 9.41 -29.02 16.37
N VAL A 426 8.36 -28.73 17.10
CA VAL A 426 7.79 -29.61 18.11
C VAL A 426 6.33 -29.88 17.75
N THR A 427 5.95 -31.13 17.54
CA THR A 427 4.59 -31.54 17.15
C THR A 427 3.51 -31.03 18.12
N ALA A 428 3.84 -30.91 19.42
CA ALA A 428 2.92 -30.34 20.42
C ALA A 428 2.55 -28.87 20.20
N ASP A 429 3.29 -28.15 19.38
CA ASP A 429 3.04 -26.75 19.08
C ASP A 429 2.11 -26.54 17.86
N LEU A 430 1.56 -27.59 17.25
CA LEU A 430 0.66 -27.51 16.09
C LEU A 430 -0.55 -26.60 16.36
N ASP A 431 -1.30 -26.86 17.43
CA ASP A 431 -2.48 -26.05 17.80
C ASP A 431 -2.09 -24.58 18.08
N LYS A 432 -0.92 -24.38 18.66
CA LYS A 432 -0.38 -23.05 18.96
C LYS A 432 0.05 -22.33 17.68
N LEU A 433 0.63 -23.05 16.73
CA LEU A 433 0.96 -22.54 15.40
C LEU A 433 -0.29 -22.05 14.67
N ASP A 434 -1.33 -22.89 14.60
CA ASP A 434 -2.60 -22.57 13.93
C ASP A 434 -3.26 -21.31 14.53
N GLN A 435 -3.31 -21.23 15.87
CA GLN A 435 -3.84 -20.06 16.57
C GLN A 435 -3.01 -18.79 16.32
N SER A 436 -1.69 -18.93 16.24
CA SER A 436 -0.78 -17.81 15.99
C SER A 436 -0.91 -17.32 14.53
N LEU A 437 -0.96 -18.24 13.58
CA LEU A 437 -1.17 -17.95 12.18
C LEU A 437 -2.54 -17.29 11.93
N ALA A 438 -3.60 -17.75 12.58
CA ALA A 438 -4.92 -17.15 12.48
C ALA A 438 -4.90 -15.66 12.91
N LYS A 439 -4.18 -15.33 13.99
CA LYS A 439 -4.02 -13.93 14.44
C LYS A 439 -3.22 -13.10 13.44
N LEU A 440 -2.13 -13.64 12.90
CA LEU A 440 -1.30 -12.95 11.91
C LEU A 440 -2.07 -12.66 10.61
N VAL A 441 -2.89 -13.61 10.15
CA VAL A 441 -3.78 -13.44 8.97
C VAL A 441 -4.88 -12.39 9.24
N GLU A 442 -5.37 -12.29 10.48
CA GLU A 442 -6.33 -11.23 10.84
C GLU A 442 -5.68 -9.83 10.77
N GLU A 443 -4.40 -9.71 11.13
CA GLU A 443 -3.66 -8.45 11.09
C GLU A 443 -3.26 -8.07 9.65
N ASP A 444 -2.82 -9.06 8.89
CA ASP A 444 -2.31 -8.87 7.53
C ASP A 444 -3.15 -9.61 6.49
N PRO A 445 -4.01 -8.93 5.75
CA PRO A 445 -4.86 -9.54 4.72
C PRO A 445 -4.09 -10.03 3.49
N THR A 446 -2.78 -9.76 3.37
CA THR A 446 -1.92 -10.28 2.29
C THR A 446 -1.19 -11.56 2.69
N LEU A 447 -1.31 -11.96 3.95
CA LEU A 447 -0.80 -13.21 4.44
C LEU A 447 -1.88 -14.30 4.28
N PHE A 448 -1.59 -15.31 3.49
CA PHE A 448 -2.48 -16.46 3.30
C PHE A 448 -1.86 -17.72 3.90
N VAL A 449 -2.69 -18.49 4.56
CA VAL A 449 -2.31 -19.77 5.13
C VAL A 449 -3.29 -20.84 4.65
N HIS A 450 -2.76 -21.89 4.08
CA HIS A 450 -3.57 -23.06 3.71
C HIS A 450 -2.77 -24.34 3.92
N THR A 451 -3.48 -25.44 4.12
CA THR A 451 -2.87 -26.76 4.17
C THR A 451 -2.94 -27.38 2.78
N ASP A 452 -1.81 -27.79 2.26
CA ASP A 452 -1.74 -28.56 1.01
C ASP A 452 -2.36 -29.95 1.23
N GLU A 453 -3.43 -30.24 0.54
CA GLU A 453 -4.18 -31.50 0.66
C GLU A 453 -3.34 -32.74 0.31
N ASN A 454 -2.32 -32.58 -0.55
CA ASN A 454 -1.49 -33.70 -0.99
C ASN A 454 -0.32 -33.98 -0.06
N SER A 455 0.35 -32.94 0.41
CA SER A 455 1.51 -33.07 1.32
C SER A 455 1.16 -32.98 2.79
N GLY A 456 -0.03 -32.46 3.14
CA GLY A 456 -0.42 -32.15 4.50
C GLY A 456 0.38 -31.01 5.14
N GLN A 457 1.21 -30.32 4.35
CA GLN A 457 2.04 -29.22 4.84
C GLN A 457 1.24 -27.94 4.97
N THR A 458 1.53 -27.18 6.01
CA THR A 458 1.04 -25.80 6.11
C THR A 458 1.87 -24.89 5.21
N ILE A 459 1.20 -24.28 4.23
CA ILE A 459 1.82 -23.33 3.29
C ILE A 459 1.49 -21.93 3.75
N LEU A 460 2.54 -21.13 3.88
CA LEU A 460 2.48 -19.72 4.17
C LEU A 460 2.79 -18.93 2.89
N ALA A 461 1.88 -18.09 2.45
CA ALA A 461 2.01 -17.29 1.24
C ALA A 461 2.00 -15.80 1.58
N GLY A 462 2.92 -15.03 0.99
CA GLY A 462 3.11 -13.60 1.26
C GLY A 462 3.61 -12.82 0.06
N MET A 463 3.78 -11.51 0.25
CA MET A 463 4.13 -10.56 -0.80
C MET A 463 5.60 -10.59 -1.22
N GLY A 464 6.49 -11.15 -0.40
CA GLY A 464 7.92 -11.25 -0.66
C GLY A 464 8.67 -12.04 0.39
N GLU A 465 9.97 -12.25 0.16
CA GLU A 465 10.84 -13.00 1.10
C GLU A 465 10.92 -12.30 2.45
N LEU A 466 11.14 -10.98 2.45
CA LEU A 466 11.26 -10.20 3.67
C LEU A 466 9.95 -10.23 4.48
N HIS A 467 8.81 -10.17 3.81
CA HIS A 467 7.50 -10.30 4.47
C HIS A 467 7.41 -11.64 5.23
N LEU A 468 7.71 -12.76 4.55
CA LEU A 468 7.64 -14.09 5.15
C LEU A 468 8.68 -14.28 6.27
N ASP A 469 9.89 -13.75 6.13
CA ASP A 469 10.92 -13.77 7.16
C ASP A 469 10.47 -13.07 8.44
N ILE A 470 9.79 -11.93 8.31
CA ILE A 470 9.24 -11.19 9.44
C ILE A 470 8.13 -11.99 10.12
N ILE A 471 7.24 -12.62 9.35
CA ILE A 471 6.20 -13.49 9.91
C ILE A 471 6.79 -14.66 10.70
N LEU A 472 7.84 -15.31 10.16
CA LEU A 472 8.54 -16.40 10.87
C LEU A 472 9.21 -15.92 12.16
N ASP A 473 9.83 -14.74 12.13
CA ASP A 473 10.44 -14.14 13.31
C ASP A 473 9.40 -13.75 14.36
N ARG A 474 8.24 -13.21 13.94
CA ARG A 474 7.10 -12.92 14.82
C ARG A 474 6.54 -14.18 15.48
N LEU A 475 6.38 -15.28 14.72
CA LEU A 475 5.97 -16.57 15.28
C LEU A 475 6.89 -17.00 16.42
N LYS A 476 8.20 -16.84 16.25
CA LYS A 476 9.19 -17.19 17.26
C LYS A 476 9.17 -16.26 18.47
N ARG A 477 9.24 -14.93 18.25
CA ARG A 477 9.43 -13.95 19.33
C ARG A 477 8.14 -13.60 20.06
N GLU A 478 7.03 -13.39 19.33
CA GLU A 478 5.76 -12.96 19.94
C GLU A 478 4.94 -14.13 20.43
N PHE A 479 4.92 -15.21 19.65
CA PHE A 479 4.10 -16.38 19.95
C PHE A 479 4.88 -17.56 20.57
N GLY A 480 6.22 -17.52 20.56
CA GLY A 480 7.06 -18.59 21.09
C GLY A 480 6.86 -19.92 20.37
N VAL A 481 6.63 -19.87 19.05
CA VAL A 481 6.52 -21.05 18.17
C VAL A 481 7.70 -21.06 17.22
N GLU A 482 8.58 -22.05 17.37
CA GLU A 482 9.67 -22.26 16.43
C GLU A 482 9.24 -23.20 15.30
N VAL A 483 9.49 -22.79 14.07
CA VAL A 483 9.16 -23.56 12.87
C VAL A 483 10.39 -23.89 12.05
N ASN A 484 10.35 -25.00 11.32
CA ASN A 484 11.21 -25.25 10.17
C ASN A 484 10.50 -24.67 8.95
N SER A 485 11.23 -23.91 8.14
CA SER A 485 10.71 -23.40 6.86
C SER A 485 11.41 -24.10 5.70
N GLY A 486 10.62 -24.48 4.69
CA GLY A 486 11.15 -24.92 3.41
C GLY A 486 11.66 -23.74 2.58
N ARG A 487 12.33 -24.02 1.44
CA ARG A 487 12.70 -22.96 0.49
C ARG A 487 11.42 -22.28 0.01
N PRO A 488 11.45 -20.95 -0.23
CA PRO A 488 10.31 -20.25 -0.80
C PRO A 488 9.85 -20.95 -2.09
N GLN A 489 8.54 -21.14 -2.23
CA GLN A 489 7.98 -21.75 -3.43
C GLN A 489 7.39 -20.66 -4.32
N VAL A 490 7.53 -20.85 -5.62
CA VAL A 490 6.96 -19.97 -6.63
C VAL A 490 5.47 -20.28 -6.77
N ALA A 491 4.62 -19.27 -6.75
CA ALA A 491 3.20 -19.41 -7.01
C ALA A 491 2.97 -19.60 -8.53
N TYR A 492 3.16 -20.84 -9.00
CA TYR A 492 2.86 -21.18 -10.38
C TYR A 492 1.35 -21.14 -10.61
N LYS A 493 0.97 -20.85 -11.85
CA LYS A 493 -0.40 -20.93 -12.35
C LYS A 493 -0.45 -21.81 -13.59
N GLU A 494 -1.65 -22.17 -14.02
CA GLU A 494 -1.87 -22.81 -15.30
C GLU A 494 -2.67 -21.89 -16.22
N ALA A 495 -2.48 -21.98 -17.51
CA ALA A 495 -3.27 -21.26 -18.50
C ALA A 495 -3.53 -22.15 -19.73
N PHE A 496 -4.53 -21.81 -20.52
CA PHE A 496 -4.83 -22.48 -21.76
C PHE A 496 -4.44 -21.62 -22.95
N THR A 497 -3.92 -22.25 -24.01
CA THR A 497 -3.44 -21.54 -25.20
C THR A 497 -4.38 -21.67 -26.40
N GLN A 498 -5.33 -22.60 -26.35
CA GLN A 498 -6.23 -22.90 -27.46
C GLN A 498 -7.68 -22.99 -27.00
N THR A 499 -8.60 -22.52 -27.83
CA THR A 499 -10.02 -22.70 -27.61
C THR A 499 -10.46 -24.01 -28.23
N ILE A 500 -11.10 -24.85 -27.45
CA ILE A 500 -11.63 -26.14 -27.90
C ILE A 500 -13.12 -26.25 -27.61
N GLN A 501 -13.82 -27.06 -28.39
CA GLN A 501 -15.19 -27.50 -28.12
C GLN A 501 -15.16 -28.87 -27.46
N HIS A 502 -15.96 -29.04 -26.42
CA HIS A 502 -16.09 -30.31 -25.70
C HIS A 502 -17.52 -30.54 -25.25
N ARG A 503 -17.89 -31.82 -25.23
CA ARG A 503 -19.17 -32.28 -24.68
C ARG A 503 -18.90 -33.33 -23.63
N GLU A 504 -19.46 -33.12 -22.44
CA GLU A 504 -19.34 -34.05 -21.32
C GLU A 504 -20.71 -34.59 -20.92
N VAL A 505 -20.79 -35.92 -20.83
CA VAL A 505 -22.00 -36.62 -20.39
C VAL A 505 -21.72 -37.38 -19.10
N TYR A 506 -22.08 -36.77 -18.00
CA TYR A 506 -21.97 -37.37 -16.67
C TYR A 506 -23.14 -38.32 -16.40
N LYS A 507 -22.84 -39.62 -16.23
CA LYS A 507 -23.82 -40.65 -15.87
C LYS A 507 -23.26 -41.48 -14.72
N LYS A 508 -24.02 -41.57 -13.63
CA LYS A 508 -23.67 -42.45 -12.49
C LYS A 508 -24.93 -43.13 -11.97
N GLN A 509 -24.94 -44.45 -11.97
CA GLN A 509 -26.07 -45.27 -11.53
C GLN A 509 -25.60 -46.23 -10.44
N THR A 510 -26.08 -46.00 -9.20
CA THR A 510 -25.75 -46.81 -8.03
C THR A 510 -27.06 -47.11 -7.32
N GLY A 511 -27.76 -48.16 -7.72
CA GLY A 511 -28.89 -48.76 -7.02
C GLY A 511 -29.91 -47.79 -6.42
N GLY A 512 -30.65 -47.05 -7.24
CA GLY A 512 -31.62 -46.02 -6.82
C GLY A 512 -31.76 -44.89 -7.83
N LYS A 513 -31.96 -43.64 -7.38
CA LYS A 513 -32.01 -42.44 -8.22
C LYS A 513 -30.63 -42.26 -8.89
N GLY A 514 -30.59 -42.23 -10.22
CA GLY A 514 -29.36 -42.01 -10.98
C GLY A 514 -28.87 -40.56 -10.91
N LYS A 515 -27.70 -40.31 -11.49
CA LYS A 515 -27.14 -38.97 -11.70
C LYS A 515 -26.92 -38.75 -13.19
N PHE A 516 -27.41 -37.66 -13.75
CA PHE A 516 -27.26 -37.34 -15.15
C PHE A 516 -27.06 -35.86 -15.38
N ALA A 517 -26.05 -35.50 -16.16
CA ALA A 517 -25.88 -34.17 -16.71
C ALA A 517 -25.15 -34.25 -18.05
N ASP A 518 -25.56 -33.45 -19.00
CA ASP A 518 -24.95 -33.37 -20.34
C ASP A 518 -24.76 -31.86 -20.66
N ILE A 519 -23.52 -31.50 -20.90
CA ILE A 519 -23.10 -30.13 -21.19
C ILE A 519 -22.20 -30.07 -22.40
N GLU A 520 -22.49 -29.17 -23.32
CA GLU A 520 -21.65 -28.87 -24.48
C GLU A 520 -21.19 -27.42 -24.41
N PHE A 521 -19.89 -27.20 -24.55
CA PHE A 521 -19.29 -25.91 -24.34
C PHE A 521 -18.01 -25.71 -25.14
N THR A 522 -17.59 -24.47 -25.33
CA THR A 522 -16.23 -24.12 -25.74
C THR A 522 -15.44 -23.62 -24.51
N MET A 523 -14.16 -23.99 -24.44
CA MET A 523 -13.26 -23.63 -23.38
C MET A 523 -11.91 -23.20 -23.92
N GLY A 524 -11.38 -22.08 -23.42
CA GLY A 524 -10.08 -21.54 -23.84
C GLY A 524 -9.66 -20.28 -23.04
N PRO A 525 -8.66 -19.54 -23.54
CA PRO A 525 -8.23 -18.29 -22.90
C PRO A 525 -9.39 -17.32 -22.73
N ALA A 526 -9.41 -16.58 -21.61
CA ALA A 526 -10.33 -15.46 -21.43
C ALA A 526 -9.99 -14.29 -22.36
N ASP A 527 -10.94 -13.40 -22.58
CA ASP A 527 -10.72 -12.17 -23.35
C ASP A 527 -9.75 -11.24 -22.59
N ASP A 528 -9.02 -10.40 -23.33
CA ASP A 528 -8.02 -9.51 -22.75
C ASP A 528 -8.60 -8.65 -21.60
N GLY A 529 -7.91 -8.63 -20.50
CA GLY A 529 -8.27 -7.84 -19.31
C GLY A 529 -9.30 -8.51 -18.38
N VAL A 530 -9.82 -9.69 -18.71
CA VAL A 530 -10.73 -10.43 -17.84
C VAL A 530 -9.94 -11.38 -16.94
N GLN A 531 -10.16 -11.30 -15.63
CA GLN A 531 -9.52 -12.16 -14.63
C GLN A 531 -10.48 -13.25 -14.14
N GLY A 532 -9.95 -14.46 -13.94
CA GLY A 532 -10.70 -15.61 -13.44
C GLY A 532 -11.60 -16.27 -14.50
N LEU A 533 -12.82 -16.61 -14.12
CA LEU A 533 -13.78 -17.27 -15.02
C LEU A 533 -14.63 -16.24 -15.77
N GLN A 534 -14.51 -16.26 -17.09
CA GLN A 534 -15.45 -15.61 -18.01
C GLN A 534 -16.47 -16.64 -18.48
N PHE A 535 -17.62 -16.69 -17.84
CA PHE A 535 -18.69 -17.61 -18.23
C PHE A 535 -19.71 -16.93 -19.15
N VAL A 536 -19.93 -17.51 -20.32
CA VAL A 536 -20.88 -17.02 -21.31
C VAL A 536 -21.95 -18.09 -21.56
N ASN A 537 -23.21 -17.70 -21.49
CA ASN A 537 -24.32 -18.59 -21.74
C ASN A 537 -24.91 -18.29 -23.12
N GLU A 538 -24.75 -19.24 -24.05
CA GLU A 538 -25.34 -19.19 -25.40
C GLU A 538 -26.41 -20.27 -25.64
N VAL A 539 -26.85 -20.97 -24.58
CA VAL A 539 -27.87 -22.01 -24.67
C VAL A 539 -29.18 -21.44 -25.15
N LYS A 540 -29.74 -22.03 -26.23
CA LYS A 540 -30.99 -21.59 -26.85
C LYS A 540 -32.12 -22.59 -26.59
N GLY A 541 -33.36 -22.15 -26.67
CA GLY A 541 -34.54 -23.03 -26.65
C GLY A 541 -34.90 -23.62 -25.30
N GLY A 542 -34.29 -23.15 -24.18
CA GLY A 542 -34.66 -23.61 -22.84
C GLY A 542 -34.31 -25.08 -22.55
N VAL A 543 -33.31 -25.66 -23.28
CA VAL A 543 -32.86 -27.03 -23.08
C VAL A 543 -32.22 -27.30 -21.74
N LEU A 544 -31.73 -26.26 -21.06
CA LEU A 544 -31.25 -26.28 -19.67
C LEU A 544 -31.98 -25.25 -18.83
N THR A 545 -32.24 -25.59 -17.59
CA THR A 545 -32.82 -24.64 -16.63
C THR A 545 -31.77 -23.63 -16.12
N ALA A 546 -32.20 -22.45 -15.66
CA ALA A 546 -31.30 -21.46 -15.07
C ALA A 546 -30.49 -22.03 -13.89
N GLU A 547 -31.08 -22.90 -13.08
CA GLU A 547 -30.42 -23.60 -11.98
C GLU A 547 -29.24 -24.47 -12.45
N TYR A 548 -29.41 -25.22 -13.56
CA TYR A 548 -28.36 -26.10 -14.10
C TYR A 548 -27.25 -25.29 -14.75
N ILE A 549 -27.57 -24.19 -15.42
CA ILE A 549 -26.59 -23.27 -15.99
C ILE A 549 -25.72 -22.66 -14.85
N GLN A 550 -26.33 -22.17 -13.78
CA GLN A 550 -25.61 -21.66 -12.61
C GLN A 550 -24.78 -22.73 -11.89
N ALA A 551 -25.28 -23.98 -11.83
CA ALA A 551 -24.53 -25.09 -11.27
C ALA A 551 -23.30 -25.42 -12.13
N THR A 552 -23.42 -25.39 -13.47
CA THR A 552 -22.32 -25.57 -14.40
C THR A 552 -21.26 -24.46 -14.22
N GLU A 553 -21.69 -23.21 -14.11
CA GLU A 553 -20.79 -22.08 -13.82
C GLU A 553 -20.03 -22.26 -12.50
N ARG A 554 -20.74 -22.64 -11.42
CA ARG A 554 -20.10 -22.93 -10.11
C ARG A 554 -19.09 -24.07 -10.23
N GLY A 555 -19.41 -25.12 -11.00
CA GLY A 555 -18.51 -26.24 -11.25
C GLY A 555 -17.21 -25.81 -11.93
N PHE A 556 -17.29 -25.02 -13.01
CA PHE A 556 -16.09 -24.48 -13.67
C PHE A 556 -15.34 -23.51 -12.75
N LYS A 557 -16.02 -22.66 -12.01
CA LYS A 557 -15.40 -21.73 -11.05
C LYS A 557 -14.64 -22.47 -9.95
N GLY A 558 -15.22 -23.55 -9.41
CA GLY A 558 -14.55 -24.41 -8.44
C GLY A 558 -13.34 -25.15 -9.02
N ALA A 559 -13.41 -25.54 -10.30
CA ALA A 559 -12.32 -26.24 -10.97
C ALA A 559 -11.08 -25.38 -11.21
N LEU A 560 -11.22 -24.04 -11.28
CA LEU A 560 -10.09 -23.13 -11.51
C LEU A 560 -9.02 -23.22 -10.39
N SER A 561 -9.39 -23.59 -9.19
CA SER A 561 -8.45 -23.70 -8.08
C SER A 561 -7.48 -24.88 -8.21
N ASN A 562 -7.77 -25.83 -9.13
CA ASN A 562 -6.99 -27.05 -9.28
C ASN A 562 -6.82 -27.38 -10.79
N GLY A 563 -5.74 -26.89 -11.36
CA GLY A 563 -5.44 -27.04 -12.79
C GLY A 563 -5.19 -28.48 -13.24
N VAL A 564 -5.02 -28.66 -14.54
CA VAL A 564 -4.98 -29.98 -15.19
C VAL A 564 -3.57 -30.56 -15.35
N LEU A 565 -2.51 -29.72 -15.28
CA LEU A 565 -1.12 -30.15 -15.44
C LEU A 565 -0.51 -30.66 -14.15
N ALA A 566 -0.57 -29.85 -13.10
CA ALA A 566 0.08 -30.12 -11.83
C ALA A 566 -0.77 -29.70 -10.62
N GLY A 567 -2.00 -29.24 -10.85
CA GLY A 567 -2.92 -28.81 -9.82
C GLY A 567 -2.73 -27.36 -9.40
N PHE A 568 -1.97 -26.56 -10.15
CA PHE A 568 -1.85 -25.13 -9.88
C PHE A 568 -3.11 -24.37 -10.32
N PRO A 569 -3.49 -23.26 -9.65
CA PRO A 569 -4.67 -22.49 -10.05
C PRO A 569 -4.59 -22.03 -11.49
N VAL A 570 -5.72 -22.04 -12.20
CA VAL A 570 -5.82 -21.50 -13.56
C VAL A 570 -6.07 -20.01 -13.50
N GLU A 571 -5.28 -19.22 -14.24
CA GLU A 571 -5.31 -17.76 -14.16
C GLU A 571 -6.57 -17.18 -14.78
N ASN A 572 -6.83 -17.50 -16.05
CA ASN A 572 -7.93 -16.92 -16.82
C ASN A 572 -8.56 -17.98 -17.72
N LEU A 573 -9.87 -18.11 -17.64
CA LEU A 573 -10.62 -19.12 -18.38
C LEU A 573 -11.90 -18.52 -18.97
N LYS A 574 -12.12 -18.69 -20.26
CA LYS A 574 -13.40 -18.45 -20.91
C LYS A 574 -14.10 -19.78 -21.15
N VAL A 575 -15.34 -19.88 -20.67
CA VAL A 575 -16.24 -21.00 -20.95
C VAL A 575 -17.51 -20.46 -21.57
N THR A 576 -17.84 -20.89 -22.77
CA THR A 576 -19.11 -20.57 -23.42
C THR A 576 -19.94 -21.83 -23.48
N LEU A 577 -21.01 -21.88 -22.68
CA LEU A 577 -21.95 -23.01 -22.68
C LEU A 577 -22.88 -22.84 -23.85
N THR A 578 -22.85 -23.84 -24.81
CA THR A 578 -23.54 -23.76 -26.09
C THR A 578 -24.79 -24.63 -26.15
N ASP A 579 -24.77 -25.83 -25.54
CA ASP A 579 -25.90 -26.76 -25.53
C ASP A 579 -25.82 -27.70 -24.30
N GLY A 580 -26.82 -28.54 -24.15
CA GLY A 580 -26.86 -29.56 -23.11
C GLY A 580 -28.23 -30.24 -23.01
N SER A 581 -28.29 -31.24 -22.14
CA SER A 581 -29.56 -31.91 -21.84
C SER A 581 -29.64 -32.36 -20.39
N PHE A 582 -30.87 -32.53 -19.91
CA PHE A 582 -31.11 -33.03 -18.56
C PHE A 582 -32.16 -34.14 -18.55
N HIS A 583 -32.09 -35.01 -17.56
CA HIS A 583 -33.09 -36.05 -17.34
C HIS A 583 -34.05 -35.65 -16.22
N PRO A 584 -35.40 -35.71 -16.42
CA PRO A 584 -36.37 -35.17 -15.45
C PRO A 584 -36.27 -35.73 -14.03
N VAL A 585 -35.75 -36.96 -13.88
CA VAL A 585 -35.64 -37.64 -12.57
C VAL A 585 -34.21 -37.69 -12.02
N ASP A 586 -33.22 -37.87 -12.92
CA ASP A 586 -31.83 -38.17 -12.53
C ASP A 586 -30.93 -36.93 -12.58
N SER A 587 -31.43 -35.78 -13.00
CA SER A 587 -30.67 -34.53 -13.01
C SER A 587 -30.90 -33.72 -11.73
N ASP A 588 -29.83 -33.18 -11.22
CA ASP A 588 -29.79 -32.20 -10.13
C ASP A 588 -28.61 -31.23 -10.31
N ALA A 589 -28.61 -30.13 -9.55
CA ALA A 589 -27.54 -29.12 -9.61
C ALA A 589 -26.13 -29.73 -9.38
N LEU A 590 -26.02 -30.67 -8.43
CA LEU A 590 -24.75 -31.34 -8.11
C LEU A 590 -24.21 -32.19 -9.28
N SER A 591 -25.11 -32.79 -10.09
CA SER A 591 -24.72 -33.55 -11.28
C SER A 591 -24.10 -32.65 -12.35
N PHE A 592 -24.65 -31.43 -12.54
CA PHE A 592 -24.08 -30.44 -13.48
C PHE A 592 -22.76 -29.85 -12.98
N GLU A 593 -22.67 -29.60 -11.69
CA GLU A 593 -21.41 -29.15 -11.07
C GLU A 593 -20.31 -30.22 -11.21
N SER A 594 -20.65 -31.50 -10.97
CA SER A 594 -19.74 -32.62 -11.16
C SER A 594 -19.34 -32.82 -12.62
N ALA A 595 -20.29 -32.67 -13.55
CA ALA A 595 -20.01 -32.73 -15.01
C ALA A 595 -19.02 -31.64 -15.42
N ALA A 596 -19.21 -30.39 -14.95
CA ALA A 596 -18.30 -29.29 -15.24
C ALA A 596 -16.88 -29.54 -14.71
N HIS A 597 -16.73 -30.11 -13.51
CA HIS A 597 -15.42 -30.51 -12.95
C HIS A 597 -14.72 -31.57 -13.80
N ILE A 598 -15.42 -32.60 -14.26
CA ILE A 598 -14.86 -33.65 -15.10
C ILE A 598 -14.50 -33.09 -16.48
N ALA A 599 -15.43 -32.34 -17.06
CA ALA A 599 -15.27 -31.66 -18.34
C ALA A 599 -14.04 -30.74 -18.36
N PHE A 600 -13.83 -29.96 -17.28
CA PHE A 600 -12.68 -29.10 -17.17
C PHE A 600 -11.35 -29.87 -17.25
N LYS A 601 -11.24 -31.01 -16.58
CA LYS A 601 -10.03 -31.85 -16.64
C LYS A 601 -9.78 -32.42 -18.02
N GLU A 602 -10.80 -32.97 -18.66
CA GLU A 602 -10.66 -33.60 -19.98
C GLU A 602 -10.43 -32.57 -21.09
N ALA A 603 -11.19 -31.48 -21.07
CA ALA A 603 -11.07 -30.41 -22.03
C ALA A 603 -9.76 -29.63 -21.84
N GLY A 604 -9.33 -29.39 -20.60
CA GLY A 604 -8.13 -28.63 -20.30
C GLY A 604 -6.85 -29.24 -20.84
N LEU A 605 -6.73 -30.58 -20.81
CA LEU A 605 -5.60 -31.28 -21.42
C LEU A 605 -5.55 -31.12 -22.96
N LYS A 606 -6.70 -30.93 -23.62
CA LYS A 606 -6.81 -30.71 -25.06
C LYS A 606 -6.66 -29.24 -25.46
N ALA A 607 -6.94 -28.32 -24.53
CA ALA A 607 -6.89 -26.87 -24.74
C ALA A 607 -5.47 -26.27 -24.71
N GLY A 608 -4.44 -27.12 -24.77
CA GLY A 608 -3.05 -26.66 -24.75
C GLY A 608 -2.67 -26.01 -23.41
N ALA A 609 -2.85 -26.75 -22.32
CA ALA A 609 -2.49 -26.29 -21.01
C ALA A 609 -0.98 -25.99 -20.88
N VAL A 610 -0.60 -24.84 -20.34
CA VAL A 610 0.78 -24.40 -20.09
C VAL A 610 0.95 -23.97 -18.65
N LEU A 611 2.17 -24.21 -18.13
CA LEU A 611 2.55 -23.72 -16.81
C LEU A 611 2.99 -22.26 -16.92
N MET A 612 2.52 -21.43 -16.02
CA MET A 612 2.82 -20.00 -15.94
C MET A 612 3.64 -19.71 -14.68
N GLU A 613 4.64 -18.85 -14.79
CA GLU A 613 5.46 -18.37 -13.68
C GLU A 613 5.33 -16.85 -13.49
N PRO A 614 5.42 -16.35 -12.26
CA PRO A 614 5.41 -14.91 -12.01
C PRO A 614 6.73 -14.29 -12.49
N ILE A 615 6.62 -13.24 -13.30
CA ILE A 615 7.71 -12.41 -13.78
C ILE A 615 7.76 -11.14 -12.95
N MET A 616 8.91 -10.91 -12.36
CA MET A 616 9.15 -9.73 -11.53
C MET A 616 9.76 -8.62 -12.37
N ARG A 617 9.25 -7.41 -12.24
CA ARG A 617 9.95 -6.20 -12.67
C ARG A 617 11.00 -5.89 -11.63
N VAL A 618 12.24 -6.00 -12.03
CA VAL A 618 13.40 -5.79 -11.17
C VAL A 618 14.10 -4.49 -11.57
N GLU A 619 14.37 -3.64 -10.60
CA GLU A 619 15.17 -2.44 -10.78
C GLU A 619 16.40 -2.54 -9.89
N ILE A 620 17.58 -2.50 -10.51
CA ILE A 620 18.86 -2.63 -9.83
C ILE A 620 19.62 -1.31 -9.95
N HIS A 621 19.94 -0.74 -8.81
CA HIS A 621 20.84 0.41 -8.73
C HIS A 621 22.25 -0.06 -8.43
N CYS A 622 23.19 0.17 -9.33
CA CYS A 622 24.57 -0.21 -9.12
C CYS A 622 25.53 0.86 -9.63
N PRO A 623 26.72 1.01 -9.01
CA PRO A 623 27.77 1.86 -9.54
C PRO A 623 28.22 1.42 -10.93
N ASP A 624 28.63 2.37 -11.78
CA ASP A 624 29.05 2.13 -13.18
C ASP A 624 30.03 0.98 -13.33
N GLU A 625 30.94 0.83 -12.38
CA GLU A 625 32.01 -0.19 -12.40
C GLU A 625 31.47 -1.63 -12.33
N TYR A 626 30.24 -1.86 -11.80
CA TYR A 626 29.68 -3.22 -11.63
C TYR A 626 28.59 -3.55 -12.65
N ILE A 627 28.25 -2.66 -13.55
CA ILE A 627 27.12 -2.85 -14.47
C ILE A 627 27.32 -4.08 -15.38
N GLY A 628 28.56 -4.33 -15.82
CA GLY A 628 28.88 -5.48 -16.64
C GLY A 628 28.66 -6.81 -15.92
N ASP A 629 29.09 -6.91 -14.68
CA ASP A 629 28.95 -8.12 -13.86
C ASP A 629 27.48 -8.37 -13.51
N VAL A 630 26.75 -7.32 -13.11
CA VAL A 630 25.33 -7.39 -12.76
C VAL A 630 24.48 -7.76 -14.00
N THR A 631 24.73 -7.12 -15.14
CA THR A 631 24.00 -7.45 -16.39
C THR A 631 24.33 -8.86 -16.88
N GLY A 632 25.60 -9.28 -16.77
CA GLY A 632 26.04 -10.62 -17.08
C GLY A 632 25.39 -11.68 -16.19
N ASP A 633 25.16 -11.38 -14.92
CA ASP A 633 24.45 -12.26 -14.00
C ASP A 633 22.96 -12.33 -14.28
N LEU A 634 22.31 -11.18 -14.53
CA LEU A 634 20.90 -11.13 -14.92
C LEU A 634 20.62 -11.98 -16.17
N ASN A 635 21.48 -11.91 -17.16
CA ASN A 635 21.33 -12.71 -18.38
C ASN A 635 21.33 -14.24 -18.11
N LYS A 636 22.04 -14.69 -17.07
CA LYS A 636 22.01 -16.11 -16.64
C LYS A 636 20.67 -16.48 -15.97
N LYS A 637 19.93 -15.48 -15.49
CA LYS A 637 18.66 -15.64 -14.76
C LYS A 637 17.42 -15.49 -15.64
N ARG A 638 17.53 -15.80 -16.91
CA ARG A 638 16.43 -15.73 -17.89
C ARG A 638 15.76 -14.34 -17.96
N SER A 639 16.52 -13.29 -17.64
CA SER A 639 16.01 -11.93 -17.60
C SER A 639 15.80 -11.37 -19.02
N ILE A 640 14.81 -10.48 -19.12
CA ILE A 640 14.59 -9.63 -20.30
C ILE A 640 14.94 -8.20 -19.85
N LEU A 641 16.10 -7.72 -20.30
CA LEU A 641 16.51 -6.33 -20.05
C LEU A 641 15.56 -5.38 -20.78
N ARG A 642 15.00 -4.44 -20.08
CA ARG A 642 14.07 -3.43 -20.61
C ARG A 642 14.78 -2.12 -20.89
N GLU A 643 15.51 -1.63 -19.91
CA GLU A 643 16.11 -0.31 -19.95
C GLU A 643 17.36 -0.28 -19.06
N VAL A 644 18.33 0.52 -19.44
CA VAL A 644 19.48 0.89 -18.60
C VAL A 644 19.56 2.41 -18.59
N ILE A 645 19.35 3.01 -17.43
CA ILE A 645 19.37 4.45 -17.24
C ILE A 645 20.70 4.82 -16.59
N ALA A 646 21.47 5.65 -17.26
CA ALA A 646 22.73 6.16 -16.72
C ALA A 646 22.45 7.41 -15.86
N ASP A 647 22.98 7.43 -14.65
CA ASP A 647 23.05 8.58 -13.77
C ASP A 647 24.49 8.87 -13.39
N ILE A 648 24.79 9.98 -12.71
CA ILE A 648 26.17 10.34 -12.38
C ILE A 648 26.74 9.34 -11.37
N GLY A 649 27.66 8.49 -11.83
CA GLY A 649 28.35 7.48 -11.01
C GLY A 649 27.56 6.22 -10.67
N PHE A 650 26.28 6.13 -11.11
CA PHE A 650 25.41 4.99 -10.91
C PHE A 650 24.60 4.69 -12.16
N GLN A 651 24.14 3.46 -12.28
CA GLN A 651 23.18 3.09 -13.31
C GLN A 651 22.02 2.30 -12.71
N THR A 652 20.85 2.52 -13.30
CA THR A 652 19.63 1.77 -12.97
C THR A 652 19.33 0.81 -14.10
N ILE A 653 19.37 -0.49 -13.80
CA ILE A 653 19.00 -1.55 -14.72
C ILE A 653 17.56 -1.95 -14.44
N LYS A 654 16.69 -1.86 -15.45
CA LYS A 654 15.33 -2.39 -15.38
C LYS A 654 15.22 -3.67 -16.21
N ALA A 655 14.77 -4.73 -15.58
CA ALA A 655 14.65 -6.04 -16.21
C ALA A 655 13.39 -6.78 -15.72
N ASP A 656 12.84 -7.62 -16.59
CA ASP A 656 11.83 -8.60 -16.21
C ASP A 656 12.55 -9.93 -15.95
N VAL A 657 12.38 -10.49 -14.75
CA VAL A 657 13.08 -11.71 -14.30
C VAL A 657 12.08 -12.67 -13.65
N PRO A 658 12.11 -13.97 -13.94
CA PRO A 658 11.29 -14.94 -13.24
C PRO A 658 11.58 -14.97 -11.75
N LEU A 659 10.54 -14.98 -10.90
CA LEU A 659 10.69 -15.00 -9.44
C LEU A 659 11.57 -16.16 -8.96
N ALA A 660 11.48 -17.31 -9.61
CA ALA A 660 12.30 -18.49 -9.29
C ALA A 660 13.81 -18.23 -9.31
N GLU A 661 14.28 -17.28 -10.12
CA GLU A 661 15.69 -16.91 -10.27
C GLU A 661 16.13 -15.82 -9.28
N MET A 662 15.19 -15.21 -8.58
CA MET A 662 15.46 -14.07 -7.68
C MET A 662 15.66 -14.47 -6.22
N PHE A 663 15.36 -15.70 -5.85
CA PHE A 663 15.56 -16.15 -4.47
C PHE A 663 17.02 -16.08 -4.04
N GLY A 664 17.28 -15.34 -2.94
CA GLY A 664 18.63 -15.10 -2.43
C GLY A 664 19.47 -14.15 -3.31
N TYR A 665 18.88 -13.51 -4.32
CA TYR A 665 19.60 -12.64 -5.25
C TYR A 665 20.31 -11.46 -4.57
N ILE A 666 19.75 -10.92 -3.49
CA ILE A 666 20.37 -9.80 -2.76
C ILE A 666 21.79 -10.15 -2.27
N THR A 667 22.00 -11.38 -1.82
CA THR A 667 23.31 -11.86 -1.37
C THR A 667 24.29 -11.94 -2.53
N GLN A 668 23.84 -12.44 -3.67
CA GLN A 668 24.65 -12.52 -4.89
C GLN A 668 24.97 -11.13 -5.44
N LEU A 669 23.99 -10.23 -5.50
CA LEU A 669 24.16 -8.85 -5.94
C LEU A 669 25.15 -8.07 -5.06
N ARG A 670 25.05 -8.22 -3.73
CA ARG A 670 26.00 -7.63 -2.79
C ARG A 670 27.41 -8.17 -2.97
N SER A 671 27.56 -9.45 -3.24
CA SER A 671 28.86 -10.06 -3.56
C SER A 671 29.46 -9.50 -4.85
N LEU A 672 28.65 -9.33 -5.90
CA LEU A 672 29.07 -8.79 -7.20
C LEU A 672 29.42 -7.30 -7.14
N SER A 673 28.80 -6.54 -6.25
CA SER A 673 28.92 -5.08 -6.18
C SER A 673 29.67 -4.59 -4.94
N SER A 674 30.36 -5.47 -4.22
CA SER A 674 31.03 -5.14 -2.95
C SER A 674 30.08 -4.47 -1.93
N GLY A 675 28.79 -4.89 -1.93
CA GLY A 675 27.74 -4.38 -1.06
C GLY A 675 27.12 -3.04 -1.49
N ARG A 676 27.55 -2.47 -2.62
CA ARG A 676 27.12 -1.13 -3.06
C ARG A 676 25.89 -1.11 -3.97
N ALA A 677 25.52 -2.25 -4.59
CA ALA A 677 24.31 -2.34 -5.38
C ALA A 677 23.12 -2.74 -4.51
N ASN A 678 21.99 -2.23 -4.88
CA ASN A 678 20.69 -2.58 -4.28
C ASN A 678 19.70 -2.92 -5.39
N PHE A 679 18.66 -3.69 -5.06
CA PHE A 679 17.60 -3.95 -6.02
C PHE A 679 16.23 -3.88 -5.35
N ASN A 680 15.25 -3.65 -6.19
CA ASN A 680 13.85 -3.69 -5.87
C ASN A 680 13.13 -4.56 -6.90
N MET A 681 12.05 -5.23 -6.51
CA MET A 681 11.25 -6.03 -7.43
C MET A 681 9.78 -5.95 -7.09
N GLU A 682 8.95 -5.95 -8.13
CA GLU A 682 7.50 -6.03 -8.03
C GLU A 682 6.96 -7.04 -9.04
N LEU A 683 5.79 -7.63 -8.76
CA LEU A 683 5.15 -8.51 -9.72
C LEU A 683 4.72 -7.70 -10.97
N SER A 684 5.23 -8.09 -12.13
CA SER A 684 4.85 -7.48 -13.41
C SER A 684 3.68 -8.22 -14.05
N HIS A 685 3.86 -9.50 -14.35
CA HIS A 685 2.87 -10.34 -15.02
C HIS A 685 3.22 -11.82 -14.86
N TYR A 686 2.35 -12.70 -15.35
CA TYR A 686 2.65 -14.12 -15.51
C TYR A 686 3.04 -14.42 -16.95
N ALA A 687 4.05 -15.27 -17.13
CA ALA A 687 4.50 -15.73 -18.46
C ALA A 687 4.66 -17.25 -18.52
N PRO A 688 4.56 -17.86 -19.72
CA PRO A 688 4.75 -19.30 -19.87
C PRO A 688 6.17 -19.74 -19.46
N VAL A 689 6.24 -20.81 -18.66
CA VAL A 689 7.50 -21.43 -18.26
C VAL A 689 8.10 -22.17 -19.45
N PRO A 690 9.42 -22.09 -19.74
CA PRO A 690 10.08 -22.90 -20.75
C PRO A 690 9.85 -24.40 -20.51
N GLU A 691 9.59 -25.15 -21.59
CA GLU A 691 9.15 -26.57 -21.54
C GLU A 691 10.04 -27.45 -20.66
N ALA A 692 11.36 -27.31 -20.77
CA ALA A 692 12.33 -28.09 -19.98
C ALA A 692 12.21 -27.83 -18.47
N ILE A 693 11.90 -26.60 -18.07
CA ILE A 693 11.69 -26.23 -16.66
C ILE A 693 10.31 -26.65 -16.21
N ALA A 694 9.29 -26.45 -17.05
CA ALA A 694 7.91 -26.84 -16.76
C ALA A 694 7.81 -28.33 -16.45
N GLU A 695 8.49 -29.20 -17.22
CA GLU A 695 8.52 -30.64 -16.93
C GLU A 695 9.06 -30.96 -15.53
N VAL A 696 10.14 -30.28 -15.11
CA VAL A 696 10.73 -30.48 -13.77
C VAL A 696 9.76 -30.06 -12.69
N VAL A 697 9.15 -28.89 -12.83
CA VAL A 697 8.17 -28.35 -11.88
C VAL A 697 6.94 -29.26 -11.77
N ILE A 698 6.40 -29.70 -12.90
CA ILE A 698 5.23 -30.59 -12.95
C ILE A 698 5.55 -31.96 -12.31
N LYS A 699 6.72 -32.55 -12.59
CA LYS A 699 7.14 -33.81 -11.99
C LYS A 699 7.32 -33.68 -10.49
N LYS A 700 7.85 -32.56 -10.02
CA LYS A 700 8.00 -32.26 -8.59
C LYS A 700 6.64 -32.08 -7.90
N ALA A 701 5.73 -31.33 -8.49
CA ALA A 701 4.37 -31.11 -7.97
C ALA A 701 3.56 -32.42 -7.88
N LYS A 702 3.79 -33.36 -8.82
CA LYS A 702 3.16 -34.70 -8.81
C LYS A 702 3.86 -35.71 -7.91
N GLY A 703 4.89 -35.33 -7.15
CA GLY A 703 5.66 -36.23 -6.28
C GLY A 703 6.50 -37.28 -7.04
N LEU A 704 6.78 -37.06 -8.33
CA LEU A 704 7.54 -37.99 -9.17
C LEU A 704 9.06 -37.72 -9.17
N LEU A 705 9.49 -36.65 -8.50
CA LEU A 705 10.89 -36.29 -8.28
C LEU A 705 11.13 -36.14 -6.77
N PHE A 706 11.87 -37.08 -6.17
CA PHE A 706 12.46 -36.92 -4.85
C PHE A 706 13.85 -36.29 -5.02
N ILE A 707 14.13 -35.18 -4.34
CA ILE A 707 15.44 -34.57 -4.21
C ILE A 707 16.03 -34.97 -2.87
#